data_20e703670efe2aba49859f0504c4590f
#
_entry.id   20e703670efe2aba49859f0504c4590f
#
_cell.length_a   1.000
_cell.length_b   1.000
_cell.length_c   1.000
_cell.angle_alpha   90.00
_cell.angle_beta   90.00
_cell.angle_gamma   90.00
#
_symmetry.space_group_name_H-M   'P 1'
#
loop_
_entity.id
_entity.type
_entity.pdbx_description
1 polymer ?
#
loop_
_entity_poly.entity_id
_entity_poly.type
_entity_poly.pdbx_seq_one_letter_code
_entity_poly.pdbx_strand_id
1 'polypeptide(L)'
;MRLFSKFVLRHALSIGLLGTALGGLGGYYTIQLYQNLRTEIHELLPTQARSVIDLQEVSHRLESIEHLAILVFSDYPQHSKRFVNDLVKKLEKTPRSTIASIDYKIDRELLFFKQRQALFMELEDLKKIHTYLTKRIAYERELYNPLTIFSNQEIPEPQLDFMVLKKKYEGRTKTYENFPEGYYATSDGKKRVVLVNLPGKAGGIENSLRLKKTVQNAIEQLKPQTYSSDLQVHFTGAVEDTIEEQEALVEDLVWSTLIVIVLVSAGMLLFYKNIRATIALILSLFVGTLWTFGVSFFWVGYLNANSAFLGSIIIGNGINFGIIYLARYLEERRKRHTHSRATYTAMTKTATSTWTAASAAGLSYGSLMLTSFRGFNQFGMIGLFGMILCWLSAYTLLPCYLTLFERIRPLVQAHATTSVGFLSHMLAKTVSTFPRTIWRLAFFVSLICALNLPRFNSRILETNLSRLRNKASLEHGSAYLSQYLDTIFQHYLSPLVILPHLPGNTEKIAHALKEEKRLHENTLLGSIQTIQDFVPTQQEEKIRILKSIAKQLPPSLRKQLSTEDRKLLREFLSPEVLKPFGIKDLPSLVLQKFTEKNHSVGKMILVEPPLSRQEDLHNASKLNSFINKLRQTADSVEANTPIAGTLAITSDMTQHITHDGPRATLFAFLAVVFLVIVLFRNVKTIALILFSLFLGVLWLAGIIIGCNLKINFLNFIALPITFGIGVDYGVNIFQRYRENHKKNQAADILKVLQHTGGAVGLSSFCTMVGYLSLLIAGNQGFVSFGLLAILGELTCVLAATLVLPAYLVKRRDSTK
;
A
#
# COMPACT_ATOMS: atom_id res chain seq x y z
N MET A 1 -3.93 26.08 37.59
CA MET A 1 -3.37 27.07 36.65
C MET A 1 -2.67 28.28 37.29
N ARG A 2 -3.21 28.92 38.33
CA ARG A 2 -2.55 30.12 38.95
C ARG A 2 -1.18 29.76 39.58
N LEU A 3 -1.09 28.70 40.34
CA LEU A 3 0.18 28.20 40.89
C LEU A 3 1.14 27.74 39.79
N PHE A 4 0.63 27.00 38.81
CA PHE A 4 1.41 26.50 37.66
C PHE A 4 2.02 27.63 36.82
N SER A 5 1.24 28.68 36.49
CA SER A 5 1.78 29.85 35.75
C SER A 5 2.89 30.58 36.52
N LYS A 6 2.73 30.74 37.86
CA LYS A 6 3.78 31.32 38.70
C LYS A 6 5.04 30.45 38.74
N PHE A 7 4.88 29.14 38.83
CA PHE A 7 5.97 28.18 38.83
C PHE A 7 6.75 28.25 37.51
N VAL A 8 6.04 28.17 36.37
CA VAL A 8 6.66 28.21 35.02
C VAL A 8 7.41 29.55 34.81
N LEU A 9 6.84 30.69 35.21
CA LEU A 9 7.50 31.99 35.07
C LEU A 9 8.73 32.11 35.97
N ARG A 10 8.65 31.59 37.21
CA ARG A 10 9.77 31.64 38.17
C ARG A 10 10.97 30.80 37.71
N HIS A 11 10.69 29.62 37.13
CA HIS A 11 11.68 28.68 36.70
C HIS A 11 11.83 28.58 35.17
N ALA A 12 11.49 29.64 34.43
CA ALA A 12 11.41 29.66 32.99
C ALA A 12 12.71 29.19 32.29
N LEU A 13 13.87 29.61 32.81
CA LEU A 13 15.15 29.19 32.24
C LEU A 13 15.42 27.70 32.43
N SER A 14 15.23 27.20 33.66
CA SER A 14 15.47 25.78 33.99
C SER A 14 14.51 24.86 33.26
N ILE A 15 13.24 25.20 33.18
CA ILE A 15 12.22 24.43 32.45
C ILE A 15 12.50 24.46 30.94
N GLY A 16 12.87 25.66 30.42
CA GLY A 16 13.22 25.81 29.00
C GLY A 16 14.45 24.97 28.62
N LEU A 17 15.52 25.03 29.43
CA LEU A 17 16.73 24.23 29.19
C LEU A 17 16.46 22.73 29.31
N LEU A 18 15.80 22.29 30.39
CA LEU A 18 15.45 20.88 30.60
C LEU A 18 14.58 20.36 29.46
N GLY A 19 13.54 21.09 29.09
CA GLY A 19 12.65 20.70 28.02
C GLY A 19 13.34 20.63 26.65
N THR A 20 14.27 21.57 26.37
CA THR A 20 15.07 21.54 25.14
C THR A 20 16.07 20.37 25.15
N ALA A 21 16.70 20.09 26.31
CA ALA A 21 17.60 18.94 26.47
C ALA A 21 16.86 17.60 26.27
N LEU A 22 15.66 17.47 26.86
CA LEU A 22 14.77 16.32 26.60
C LEU A 22 14.35 16.26 25.13
N GLY A 23 14.17 17.41 24.49
CA GLY A 23 13.94 17.49 23.05
C GLY A 23 15.12 16.98 22.23
N GLY A 24 16.34 17.32 22.61
CA GLY A 24 17.56 16.80 21.99
C GLY A 24 17.69 15.27 22.12
N LEU A 25 17.42 14.75 23.33
CA LEU A 25 17.35 13.30 23.54
C LEU A 25 16.25 12.63 22.71
N GLY A 26 15.06 13.24 22.68
CA GLY A 26 13.94 12.79 21.83
C GLY A 26 14.32 12.83 20.34
N GLY A 27 15.11 13.82 19.92
CA GLY A 27 15.63 13.92 18.55
C GLY A 27 16.55 12.74 18.16
N TYR A 28 17.44 12.34 19.07
CA TYR A 28 18.29 11.17 18.88
C TYR A 28 17.45 9.90 18.63
N TYR A 29 16.46 9.65 19.47
CA TYR A 29 15.57 8.49 19.30
C TYR A 29 14.64 8.63 18.09
N THR A 30 14.26 9.85 17.73
CA THR A 30 13.49 10.11 16.48
C THR A 30 14.29 9.67 15.26
N ILE A 31 15.58 9.99 15.18
CA ILE A 31 16.45 9.57 14.07
C ILE A 31 16.51 8.03 14.01
N GLN A 32 16.74 7.36 15.14
CA GLN A 32 16.74 5.90 15.19
C GLN A 32 15.42 5.28 14.75
N LEU A 33 14.29 5.90 15.13
CA LEU A 33 12.97 5.44 14.76
C LEU A 33 12.73 5.55 13.24
N TYR A 34 13.17 6.66 12.62
CA TYR A 34 13.07 6.85 11.17
C TYR A 34 14.06 6.00 10.37
N GLN A 35 15.19 5.62 10.96
CA GLN A 35 16.11 4.66 10.35
C GLN A 35 15.53 3.24 10.33
N ASN A 36 14.61 2.91 11.25
CA ASN A 36 13.91 1.63 11.29
C ASN A 36 12.52 1.73 10.63
N LEU A 37 12.52 2.15 9.37
CA LEU A 37 11.30 2.27 8.57
C LEU A 37 11.01 0.95 7.86
N ARG A 38 9.77 0.44 8.01
CA ARG A 38 9.29 -0.78 7.37
C ARG A 38 8.17 -0.46 6.40
N THR A 39 8.43 -0.71 5.12
CA THR A 39 7.50 -0.35 4.03
C THR A 39 6.63 -1.50 3.57
N GLU A 40 6.94 -2.73 4.01
CA GLU A 40 6.27 -3.93 3.57
C GLU A 40 4.79 -3.96 3.98
N ILE A 41 3.91 -4.28 3.03
CA ILE A 41 2.45 -4.25 3.23
C ILE A 41 2.01 -5.22 4.36
N HIS A 42 2.66 -6.37 4.50
CA HIS A 42 2.31 -7.33 5.55
C HIS A 42 2.62 -6.83 6.97
N GLU A 43 3.53 -5.84 7.13
CA GLU A 43 3.79 -5.18 8.41
C GLU A 43 2.63 -4.29 8.88
N LEU A 44 1.71 -3.96 8.00
CA LEU A 44 0.50 -3.21 8.33
C LEU A 44 -0.60 -4.09 8.92
N LEU A 45 -0.63 -5.38 8.57
CA LEU A 45 -1.64 -6.33 9.03
C LEU A 45 -1.42 -6.79 10.48
N PRO A 46 -2.47 -7.28 11.17
CA PRO A 46 -2.32 -7.93 12.47
C PRO A 46 -1.36 -9.12 12.39
N THR A 47 -0.53 -9.32 13.40
CA THR A 47 0.35 -10.51 13.48
C THR A 47 -0.42 -11.81 13.48
N GLN A 48 -1.68 -11.78 13.92
CA GLN A 48 -2.59 -12.92 13.97
C GLN A 48 -3.41 -13.09 12.68
N ALA A 49 -3.26 -12.20 11.70
CA ALA A 49 -3.92 -12.36 10.41
C ALA A 49 -3.40 -13.62 9.71
N ARG A 50 -4.32 -14.42 9.17
CA ARG A 50 -3.98 -15.71 8.57
C ARG A 50 -2.93 -15.55 7.47
N SER A 51 -3.06 -14.57 6.60
CA SER A 51 -2.07 -14.32 5.54
C SER A 51 -0.68 -13.97 6.05
N VAL A 52 -0.57 -13.34 7.24
CA VAL A 52 0.72 -13.01 7.86
C VAL A 52 1.36 -14.26 8.45
N ILE A 53 0.57 -15.09 9.17
CA ILE A 53 1.03 -16.36 9.72
C ILE A 53 1.47 -17.30 8.60
N ASP A 54 0.62 -17.44 7.58
CA ASP A 54 0.88 -18.28 6.42
C ASP A 54 2.15 -17.81 5.66
N LEU A 55 2.32 -16.49 5.48
CA LEU A 55 3.53 -15.93 4.85
C LEU A 55 4.78 -16.21 5.68
N GLN A 56 4.72 -16.05 6.99
CA GLN A 56 5.85 -16.34 7.88
C GLN A 56 6.24 -17.82 7.81
N GLU A 57 5.27 -18.73 7.83
CA GLU A 57 5.53 -20.16 7.71
C GLU A 57 6.13 -20.52 6.37
N VAL A 58 5.54 -20.04 5.27
CA VAL A 58 6.04 -20.29 3.92
C VAL A 58 7.46 -19.72 3.74
N SER A 59 7.72 -18.50 4.23
CA SER A 59 9.05 -17.89 4.19
C SER A 59 10.10 -18.64 5.03
N HIS A 60 9.66 -19.32 6.09
CA HIS A 60 10.54 -20.20 6.88
C HIS A 60 10.92 -21.46 6.12
N ARG A 61 9.98 -21.99 5.31
CA ARG A 61 10.14 -23.25 4.61
C ARG A 61 10.78 -23.11 3.22
N LEU A 62 10.56 -21.98 2.51
CA LEU A 62 11.09 -21.74 1.15
C LEU A 62 12.35 -20.86 1.16
N GLU A 63 13.27 -21.11 0.22
CA GLU A 63 14.55 -20.39 0.15
C GLU A 63 14.40 -18.96 -0.33
N SER A 64 13.56 -18.71 -1.32
CA SER A 64 13.31 -17.34 -1.84
C SER A 64 11.92 -17.27 -2.48
N ILE A 65 11.29 -16.12 -2.32
CA ILE A 65 10.03 -15.77 -2.98
C ILE A 65 10.23 -14.49 -3.82
N GLU A 66 11.33 -13.75 -3.59
CA GLU A 66 11.61 -12.44 -4.18
C GLU A 66 12.76 -12.51 -5.18
N HIS A 67 12.59 -11.81 -6.31
CA HIS A 67 13.58 -11.70 -7.35
C HIS A 67 13.77 -10.27 -7.83
N LEU A 68 14.98 -9.96 -8.29
CA LEU A 68 15.30 -8.80 -9.10
C LEU A 68 15.26 -9.22 -10.56
N ALA A 69 14.38 -8.66 -11.36
CA ALA A 69 14.31 -8.90 -12.78
C ALA A 69 15.12 -7.83 -13.52
N ILE A 70 16.10 -8.28 -14.30
CA ILE A 70 16.94 -7.42 -15.16
C ILE A 70 16.38 -7.51 -16.57
N LEU A 71 15.83 -6.42 -17.06
CA LEU A 71 15.33 -6.28 -18.42
C LEU A 71 16.44 -5.72 -19.31
N VAL A 72 16.74 -6.41 -20.39
CA VAL A 72 17.75 -5.99 -21.38
C VAL A 72 17.06 -5.77 -22.71
N PHE A 73 17.05 -4.54 -23.17
CA PHE A 73 16.45 -4.12 -24.45
C PHE A 73 17.51 -3.78 -25.46
N SER A 74 17.36 -4.28 -26.69
CA SER A 74 18.21 -3.94 -27.84
C SER A 74 17.51 -4.35 -29.14
N ASP A 75 17.65 -3.55 -30.17
CA ASP A 75 17.17 -3.87 -31.51
C ASP A 75 17.99 -4.99 -32.16
N TYR A 76 19.17 -5.31 -31.59
CA TYR A 76 20.09 -6.36 -32.05
C TYR A 76 20.08 -7.58 -31.10
N PRO A 77 19.25 -8.62 -31.37
CA PRO A 77 19.07 -9.76 -30.47
C PRO A 77 20.35 -10.53 -30.11
N GLN A 78 21.33 -10.57 -31.05
CA GLN A 78 22.58 -11.26 -30.79
C GLN A 78 23.50 -10.51 -29.80
N HIS A 79 23.47 -9.20 -29.81
CA HIS A 79 24.23 -8.37 -28.87
C HIS A 79 23.66 -8.48 -27.45
N SER A 80 22.33 -8.37 -27.31
CA SER A 80 21.67 -8.57 -26.01
C SER A 80 21.89 -9.97 -25.47
N LYS A 81 21.88 -11.02 -26.32
CA LYS A 81 22.19 -12.38 -25.92
C LYS A 81 23.62 -12.51 -25.38
N ARG A 82 24.60 -11.93 -26.09
CA ARG A 82 26.00 -11.96 -25.65
C ARG A 82 26.18 -11.25 -24.31
N PHE A 83 25.59 -10.07 -24.17
CA PHE A 83 25.62 -9.33 -22.91
C PHE A 83 25.01 -10.12 -21.76
N VAL A 84 23.82 -10.72 -21.94
CA VAL A 84 23.16 -11.55 -20.92
C VAL A 84 24.04 -12.72 -20.49
N ASN A 85 24.67 -13.43 -21.43
CA ASN A 85 25.56 -14.54 -21.10
C ASN A 85 26.78 -14.11 -20.28
N ASP A 86 27.41 -12.98 -20.64
CA ASP A 86 28.57 -12.46 -19.92
C ASP A 86 28.17 -11.93 -18.54
N LEU A 87 26.99 -11.31 -18.42
CA LEU A 87 26.42 -10.85 -17.15
C LEU A 87 26.18 -12.04 -16.20
N VAL A 88 25.50 -13.08 -16.69
CA VAL A 88 25.23 -14.30 -15.90
C VAL A 88 26.52 -14.95 -15.43
N LYS A 89 27.49 -15.18 -16.33
CA LYS A 89 28.79 -15.73 -15.97
C LYS A 89 29.52 -14.95 -14.88
N LYS A 90 29.30 -13.65 -14.85
CA LYS A 90 29.90 -12.79 -13.83
C LYS A 90 29.16 -12.88 -12.51
N LEU A 91 27.82 -12.87 -12.56
CA LEU A 91 26.97 -13.00 -11.37
C LEU A 91 27.05 -14.38 -10.72
N GLU A 92 27.28 -15.46 -11.48
CA GLU A 92 27.49 -16.82 -10.96
C GLU A 92 28.72 -16.94 -10.06
N LYS A 93 29.69 -16.00 -10.15
CA LYS A 93 30.85 -15.94 -9.27
C LYS A 93 30.53 -15.31 -7.91
N THR A 94 29.35 -14.70 -7.75
CA THR A 94 28.92 -14.08 -6.50
C THR A 94 28.53 -15.14 -5.48
N PRO A 95 28.88 -14.96 -4.19
CA PRO A 95 28.51 -15.91 -3.14
C PRO A 95 27.01 -16.16 -3.06
N ARG A 96 26.60 -17.39 -2.78
CA ARG A 96 25.19 -17.77 -2.60
C ARG A 96 24.49 -17.02 -1.46
N SER A 97 25.24 -16.42 -0.55
CA SER A 97 24.70 -15.52 0.49
C SER A 97 24.16 -14.19 -0.06
N THR A 98 24.48 -13.84 -1.31
CA THR A 98 23.99 -12.63 -1.97
C THR A 98 23.04 -12.95 -3.14
N ILE A 99 23.29 -14.02 -3.89
CA ILE A 99 22.47 -14.49 -5.01
C ILE A 99 22.15 -15.96 -4.79
N ALA A 100 20.86 -16.29 -4.63
CA ALA A 100 20.43 -17.67 -4.43
C ALA A 100 20.52 -18.49 -5.73
N SER A 101 19.90 -17.96 -6.81
CA SER A 101 19.91 -18.53 -8.15
C SER A 101 19.73 -17.45 -9.21
N ILE A 102 20.05 -17.79 -10.45
CA ILE A 102 19.89 -16.90 -11.61
C ILE A 102 19.16 -17.69 -12.69
N ASP A 103 17.98 -17.20 -13.07
CA ASP A 103 17.14 -17.83 -14.06
C ASP A 103 17.04 -16.91 -15.29
N TYR A 104 17.49 -17.37 -16.44
CA TYR A 104 17.52 -16.57 -17.67
C TYR A 104 17.23 -17.37 -18.93
N LYS A 105 17.24 -18.70 -18.82
CA LYS A 105 16.95 -19.62 -19.92
C LYS A 105 16.45 -20.97 -19.42
N ILE A 106 15.68 -21.65 -20.27
CA ILE A 106 15.10 -22.98 -20.05
C ILE A 106 15.46 -23.98 -21.14
N ASP A 107 16.62 -23.79 -21.75
CA ASP A 107 17.06 -24.65 -22.86
C ASP A 107 17.20 -26.13 -22.48
N ARG A 108 17.71 -26.40 -21.26
CA ARG A 108 17.85 -27.79 -20.74
C ARG A 108 16.49 -28.40 -20.42
N GLU A 109 15.60 -27.61 -19.79
CA GLU A 109 14.24 -28.00 -19.45
C GLU A 109 13.43 -28.29 -20.73
N LEU A 110 13.49 -27.42 -21.71
CA LEU A 110 12.84 -27.64 -23.02
C LEU A 110 13.32 -28.89 -23.67
N LEU A 111 14.63 -29.11 -23.70
CA LEU A 111 15.22 -30.34 -24.30
C LEU A 111 14.75 -31.61 -23.57
N PHE A 112 14.73 -31.54 -22.21
CA PHE A 112 14.30 -32.70 -21.40
C PHE A 112 12.84 -33.08 -21.69
N PHE A 113 11.93 -32.11 -21.69
CA PHE A 113 10.50 -32.33 -21.92
C PHE A 113 10.21 -32.65 -23.39
N LYS A 114 10.90 -32.02 -24.34
CA LYS A 114 10.75 -32.30 -25.76
C LYS A 114 11.17 -33.74 -26.10
N GLN A 115 12.26 -34.22 -25.53
CA GLN A 115 12.71 -35.61 -25.69
C GLN A 115 11.74 -36.62 -25.08
N ARG A 116 10.85 -36.23 -24.19
CA ARG A 116 9.88 -37.08 -23.47
C ARG A 116 8.42 -36.73 -23.75
N GLN A 117 8.16 -35.91 -24.76
CA GLN A 117 6.82 -35.39 -25.05
C GLN A 117 5.74 -36.45 -25.21
N ALA A 118 6.06 -37.59 -25.81
CA ALA A 118 5.10 -38.66 -26.02
C ALA A 118 4.62 -39.32 -24.72
N LEU A 119 5.40 -39.28 -23.62
CA LEU A 119 4.96 -39.79 -22.32
C LEU A 119 3.90 -38.88 -21.66
N PHE A 120 3.83 -37.61 -22.05
CA PHE A 120 2.81 -36.64 -21.56
C PHE A 120 1.48 -36.74 -22.30
N MET A 121 1.41 -37.58 -23.38
CA MET A 121 0.14 -37.88 -24.03
C MET A 121 -0.73 -38.79 -23.16
N GLU A 122 -2.03 -38.70 -23.33
CA GLU A 122 -2.98 -39.58 -22.67
C GLU A 122 -2.81 -41.03 -23.23
N LEU A 123 -2.98 -42.00 -22.35
CA LEU A 123 -2.81 -43.40 -22.71
C LEU A 123 -3.75 -43.82 -23.86
N GLU A 124 -5.00 -43.32 -23.82
CA GLU A 124 -6.00 -43.62 -24.86
C GLU A 124 -5.62 -43.05 -26.23
N ASP A 125 -5.00 -41.87 -26.28
CA ASP A 125 -4.55 -41.28 -27.53
C ASP A 125 -3.35 -42.02 -28.10
N LEU A 126 -2.43 -42.51 -27.26
CA LEU A 126 -1.34 -43.39 -27.68
C LEU A 126 -1.87 -44.73 -28.19
N LYS A 127 -2.91 -45.31 -27.60
CA LYS A 127 -3.58 -46.51 -28.07
C LYS A 127 -4.22 -46.27 -29.45
N LYS A 128 -4.89 -45.10 -29.64
CA LYS A 128 -5.47 -44.72 -30.94
C LYS A 128 -4.40 -44.64 -32.03
N ILE A 129 -3.26 -43.98 -31.73
CA ILE A 129 -2.13 -43.87 -32.68
C ILE A 129 -1.58 -45.25 -32.99
N HIS A 130 -1.38 -46.11 -31.98
CA HIS A 130 -0.89 -47.47 -32.18
C HIS A 130 -1.84 -48.32 -33.06
N THR A 131 -3.13 -48.29 -32.78
CA THR A 131 -4.17 -48.97 -33.55
C THR A 131 -4.24 -48.47 -34.98
N TYR A 132 -4.17 -47.16 -35.18
CA TYR A 132 -4.14 -46.56 -36.50
C TYR A 132 -2.91 -47.04 -37.31
N LEU A 133 -1.70 -46.98 -36.72
CA LEU A 133 -0.49 -47.40 -37.36
C LEU A 133 -0.53 -48.91 -37.75
N THR A 134 -1.06 -49.73 -36.83
CA THR A 134 -1.23 -51.17 -37.09
C THR A 134 -2.17 -51.43 -38.28
N LYS A 135 -3.32 -50.74 -38.30
CA LYS A 135 -4.29 -50.85 -39.38
C LYS A 135 -3.76 -50.26 -40.68
N ARG A 136 -3.02 -49.13 -40.62
CA ARG A 136 -2.44 -48.50 -41.81
C ARG A 136 -1.36 -49.36 -42.45
N ILE A 137 -0.50 -49.96 -41.66
CA ILE A 137 0.53 -50.87 -42.13
C ILE A 137 -0.12 -52.15 -42.76
N ALA A 138 -1.18 -52.69 -42.18
CA ALA A 138 -1.92 -53.80 -42.74
C ALA A 138 -2.59 -53.38 -44.05
N TYR A 139 -3.26 -52.23 -44.11
CA TYR A 139 -3.86 -51.71 -45.33
C TYR A 139 -2.83 -51.56 -46.48
N GLU A 140 -1.68 -50.91 -46.21
CA GLU A 140 -0.61 -50.73 -47.18
C GLU A 140 -0.05 -52.06 -47.65
N ARG A 141 0.11 -53.09 -46.75
CA ARG A 141 0.54 -54.44 -47.14
C ARG A 141 -0.45 -55.13 -48.04
N GLU A 142 -1.75 -54.94 -47.75
CA GLU A 142 -2.80 -55.52 -48.60
C GLU A 142 -2.88 -54.84 -49.97
N LEU A 143 -2.73 -53.57 -50.04
CA LEU A 143 -2.78 -52.75 -51.26
C LEU A 143 -1.66 -53.09 -52.24
N TYR A 144 -0.46 -53.50 -51.72
CA TYR A 144 0.66 -53.91 -52.50
C TYR A 144 0.79 -55.45 -52.63
N ASN A 145 -0.20 -56.25 -52.20
CA ASN A 145 -0.20 -57.69 -52.31
C ASN A 145 -0.77 -58.07 -53.69
N PRO A 146 0.01 -58.74 -54.54
CA PRO A 146 -0.45 -59.08 -55.85
C PRO A 146 -1.69 -59.98 -55.90
N LEU A 147 -1.98 -60.71 -54.82
CA LEU A 147 -3.14 -61.57 -54.67
C LEU A 147 -4.45 -60.88 -54.44
N THR A 148 -4.43 -59.65 -53.94
CA THR A 148 -5.62 -58.87 -53.67
C THR A 148 -6.21 -58.18 -54.91
N ILE A 149 -5.47 -58.13 -56.02
CA ILE A 149 -5.99 -57.67 -57.33
C ILE A 149 -7.20 -58.45 -57.75
N PHE A 150 -7.39 -59.65 -57.27
CA PHE A 150 -8.49 -60.56 -57.59
C PHE A 150 -9.62 -60.58 -56.55
N SER A 151 -9.50 -59.85 -55.47
CA SER A 151 -10.56 -59.74 -54.46
C SER A 151 -11.27 -58.42 -54.56
N ASN A 152 -12.59 -58.43 -54.86
CA ASN A 152 -13.45 -57.25 -54.91
C ASN A 152 -13.81 -56.64 -53.52
N GLN A 153 -12.98 -56.86 -52.53
CA GLN A 153 -13.23 -56.24 -51.19
C GLN A 153 -12.51 -54.92 -51.13
N GLU A 154 -13.30 -53.83 -51.15
CA GLU A 154 -12.84 -52.48 -50.79
C GLU A 154 -12.46 -52.47 -49.28
N ILE A 155 -11.19 -52.41 -48.96
CA ILE A 155 -10.69 -52.32 -47.63
C ILE A 155 -10.77 -50.81 -47.22
N PRO A 156 -11.51 -50.47 -46.21
CA PRO A 156 -11.64 -49.04 -45.82
C PRO A 156 -10.29 -48.51 -45.35
N GLU A 157 -9.91 -47.38 -45.89
CA GLU A 157 -8.68 -46.65 -45.44
C GLU A 157 -8.80 -46.26 -44.00
N PRO A 158 -7.83 -46.64 -43.11
CA PRO A 158 -7.85 -46.21 -41.71
C PRO A 158 -7.69 -44.70 -41.61
N GLN A 159 -8.58 -44.05 -40.87
CA GLN A 159 -8.54 -42.62 -40.62
C GLN A 159 -8.19 -42.31 -39.17
N LEU A 160 -7.34 -41.35 -38.96
CA LEU A 160 -7.05 -40.74 -37.66
C LEU A 160 -6.99 -39.22 -37.84
N ASP A 161 -7.78 -38.50 -37.06
CA ASP A 161 -7.73 -37.06 -37.10
C ASP A 161 -6.52 -36.52 -36.31
N PHE A 162 -5.39 -36.43 -37.02
CA PHE A 162 -4.16 -35.87 -36.47
C PHE A 162 -4.29 -34.38 -36.10
N MET A 163 -5.19 -33.64 -36.76
CA MET A 163 -5.39 -32.20 -36.45
C MET A 163 -6.01 -32.00 -35.07
N VAL A 164 -6.97 -32.86 -34.70
CA VAL A 164 -7.58 -32.82 -33.36
C VAL A 164 -6.54 -33.20 -32.31
N LEU A 165 -5.75 -34.25 -32.54
CA LEU A 165 -4.68 -34.64 -31.62
C LEU A 165 -3.62 -33.52 -31.48
N LYS A 166 -3.16 -32.98 -32.60
CA LYS A 166 -2.19 -31.90 -32.61
C LYS A 166 -2.73 -30.68 -31.81
N LYS A 167 -3.96 -30.24 -32.06
CA LYS A 167 -4.59 -29.12 -31.37
C LYS A 167 -4.73 -29.37 -29.85
N LYS A 168 -5.00 -30.62 -29.44
CA LYS A 168 -5.10 -31.03 -28.01
C LYS A 168 -3.78 -30.87 -27.27
N TYR A 169 -2.64 -31.07 -27.90
CA TYR A 169 -1.31 -31.06 -27.25
C TYR A 169 -0.48 -29.82 -27.58
N GLU A 170 -0.75 -29.09 -28.65
CA GLU A 170 -0.08 -27.83 -29.00
C GLU A 170 -0.18 -26.76 -27.91
N GLY A 171 -1.32 -26.70 -27.19
CA GLY A 171 -1.53 -25.71 -26.14
C GLY A 171 -0.63 -25.89 -24.90
N ARG A 172 -0.09 -27.08 -24.68
CA ARG A 172 0.79 -27.40 -23.54
C ARG A 172 2.25 -26.97 -23.74
N THR A 173 2.69 -26.85 -24.98
CA THR A 173 4.08 -26.49 -25.33
C THR A 173 4.22 -25.05 -25.82
N LYS A 174 3.13 -24.43 -26.32
CA LYS A 174 3.17 -23.09 -26.93
C LYS A 174 3.79 -22.03 -26.07
N THR A 175 3.55 -22.03 -24.76
CA THR A 175 4.08 -21.03 -23.85
C THR A 175 5.61 -21.06 -23.78
N TYR A 176 6.21 -22.24 -23.93
CA TYR A 176 7.66 -22.42 -23.84
C TYR A 176 8.35 -22.35 -25.21
N GLU A 177 7.63 -22.62 -26.30
CA GLU A 177 8.12 -22.48 -27.67
C GLU A 177 8.33 -21.03 -28.09
N ASN A 178 7.72 -20.08 -27.38
CA ASN A 178 7.85 -18.64 -27.63
C ASN A 178 9.22 -18.09 -27.18
N PHE A 179 10.05 -18.83 -26.43
CA PHE A 179 11.34 -18.38 -25.96
C PHE A 179 12.44 -18.65 -26.99
N PRO A 180 12.98 -17.64 -27.70
CA PRO A 180 14.03 -17.82 -28.71
C PRO A 180 15.26 -18.52 -28.11
N GLU A 181 15.63 -19.66 -28.64
CA GLU A 181 16.76 -20.46 -28.15
C GLU A 181 16.69 -20.81 -26.65
N GLY A 182 15.48 -20.82 -26.06
CA GLY A 182 15.22 -21.07 -24.65
C GLY A 182 15.48 -19.88 -23.70
N TYR A 183 15.92 -18.73 -24.21
CA TYR A 183 16.09 -17.53 -23.35
C TYR A 183 14.75 -16.89 -22.99
N TYR A 184 14.62 -16.41 -21.78
CA TYR A 184 13.50 -15.56 -21.40
C TYR A 184 13.52 -14.28 -22.20
N ALA A 185 12.78 -14.24 -23.30
CA ALA A 185 12.76 -13.12 -24.21
C ALA A 185 11.42 -13.05 -24.96
N THR A 186 11.14 -11.89 -25.54
CA THR A 186 10.07 -11.76 -26.53
C THR A 186 10.37 -12.58 -27.78
N SER A 187 9.35 -12.94 -28.56
CA SER A 187 9.49 -13.77 -29.76
C SER A 187 10.47 -13.19 -30.80
N ASP A 188 10.61 -11.86 -30.85
CA ASP A 188 11.58 -11.14 -31.69
C ASP A 188 13.00 -11.11 -31.09
N GLY A 189 13.17 -11.56 -29.85
CA GLY A 189 14.44 -11.58 -29.11
C GLY A 189 15.00 -10.21 -28.73
N LYS A 190 14.24 -9.12 -28.94
CA LYS A 190 14.69 -7.75 -28.64
C LYS A 190 14.66 -7.42 -27.16
N LYS A 191 13.78 -8.05 -26.40
CA LYS A 191 13.66 -7.84 -24.96
C LYS A 191 13.94 -9.14 -24.23
N ARG A 192 14.94 -9.13 -23.35
CA ARG A 192 15.38 -10.28 -22.57
C ARG A 192 15.24 -10.01 -21.08
N VAL A 193 15.07 -11.08 -20.32
CA VAL A 193 14.95 -11.02 -18.86
C VAL A 193 15.97 -11.96 -18.21
N VAL A 194 16.58 -11.48 -17.14
CA VAL A 194 17.36 -12.28 -16.20
C VAL A 194 16.73 -12.11 -14.82
N LEU A 195 16.27 -13.19 -14.22
CA LEU A 195 15.74 -13.21 -12.86
C LEU A 195 16.87 -13.58 -11.90
N VAL A 196 17.16 -12.69 -10.95
CA VAL A 196 18.17 -12.92 -9.90
C VAL A 196 17.45 -13.06 -8.58
N ASN A 197 17.47 -14.25 -8.00
CA ASN A 197 16.74 -14.59 -6.80
C ASN A 197 17.51 -14.23 -5.54
N LEU A 198 16.82 -13.55 -4.61
CA LEU A 198 17.37 -13.11 -3.32
C LEU A 198 17.45 -14.30 -2.35
N PRO A 199 18.58 -14.57 -1.67
CA PRO A 199 18.65 -15.64 -0.69
C PRO A 199 18.00 -15.26 0.64
N GLY A 200 17.34 -16.20 1.30
CA GLY A 200 16.89 -16.10 2.68
C GLY A 200 15.43 -15.68 2.87
N LYS A 201 15.13 -15.17 4.09
CA LYS A 201 13.78 -14.72 4.44
C LYS A 201 13.38 -13.56 3.54
N ALA A 202 12.16 -13.60 3.02
CA ALA A 202 11.54 -12.46 2.37
C ALA A 202 11.65 -11.22 3.28
N GLY A 203 12.11 -10.12 2.73
CA GLY A 203 12.07 -8.84 3.40
C GLY A 203 13.35 -8.46 4.16
N GLY A 204 13.92 -7.42 3.70
CA GLY A 204 15.01 -6.66 4.27
C GLY A 204 15.59 -5.77 3.20
N ILE A 205 15.20 -4.49 3.24
CA ILE A 205 15.71 -3.47 2.31
C ILE A 205 17.24 -3.54 2.14
N GLU A 206 17.96 -3.87 3.22
CA GLU A 206 19.42 -3.98 3.20
C GLU A 206 19.91 -5.10 2.26
N ASN A 207 19.24 -6.26 2.27
CA ASN A 207 19.57 -7.37 1.37
C ASN A 207 19.19 -7.04 -0.08
N SER A 208 18.04 -6.40 -0.29
CA SER A 208 17.59 -5.92 -1.61
C SER A 208 18.56 -4.90 -2.20
N LEU A 209 18.99 -3.91 -1.42
CA LEU A 209 19.99 -2.92 -1.83
C LEU A 209 21.35 -3.55 -2.12
N ARG A 210 21.79 -4.52 -1.30
CA ARG A 210 23.05 -5.24 -1.51
C ARG A 210 23.01 -6.04 -2.82
N LEU A 211 21.89 -6.73 -3.10
CA LEU A 211 21.71 -7.45 -4.34
C LEU A 211 21.74 -6.50 -5.54
N LYS A 212 20.92 -5.43 -5.53
CA LYS A 212 20.86 -4.44 -6.61
C LYS A 212 22.24 -3.84 -6.87
N LYS A 213 22.95 -3.40 -5.84
CA LYS A 213 24.30 -2.84 -5.96
C LYS A 213 25.31 -3.84 -6.56
N THR A 214 25.22 -5.10 -6.17
CA THR A 214 26.08 -6.15 -6.73
C THR A 214 25.82 -6.34 -8.22
N VAL A 215 24.54 -6.37 -8.62
CA VAL A 215 24.13 -6.48 -10.02
C VAL A 215 24.53 -5.25 -10.83
N GLN A 216 24.31 -4.05 -10.29
CA GLN A 216 24.69 -2.79 -10.94
C GLN A 216 26.22 -2.73 -11.18
N ASN A 217 27.03 -3.07 -10.18
CA ASN A 217 28.49 -3.11 -10.32
C ASN A 217 28.92 -4.12 -11.42
N ALA A 218 28.24 -5.26 -11.52
CA ALA A 218 28.51 -6.23 -12.58
C ALA A 218 28.19 -5.68 -13.98
N ILE A 219 27.07 -4.97 -14.12
CA ILE A 219 26.65 -4.32 -15.37
C ILE A 219 27.61 -3.19 -15.76
N GLU A 220 27.96 -2.29 -14.82
CA GLU A 220 28.90 -1.19 -15.07
C GLU A 220 30.27 -1.67 -15.54
N GLN A 221 30.77 -2.77 -14.94
CA GLN A 221 32.04 -3.36 -15.35
C GLN A 221 31.99 -4.00 -16.74
N LEU A 222 30.82 -4.43 -17.21
CA LEU A 222 30.64 -4.97 -18.56
C LEU A 222 30.44 -3.88 -19.61
N LYS A 223 30.11 -2.65 -19.21
CA LYS A 223 29.86 -1.49 -20.08
C LYS A 223 28.89 -1.85 -21.21
N PRO A 224 27.57 -1.86 -20.96
CA PRO A 224 26.56 -2.32 -21.95
C PRO A 224 26.72 -1.74 -23.34
N GLN A 225 27.10 -0.47 -23.45
CA GLN A 225 27.30 0.24 -24.72
C GLN A 225 28.45 -0.33 -25.58
N THR A 226 29.35 -1.15 -24.98
CA THR A 226 30.40 -1.83 -25.78
C THR A 226 29.85 -3.01 -26.57
N TYR A 227 28.67 -3.52 -26.20
CA TYR A 227 27.99 -4.61 -26.93
C TYR A 227 27.10 -4.04 -28.03
N SER A 228 26.35 -2.97 -27.74
CA SER A 228 25.57 -2.22 -28.71
C SER A 228 25.24 -0.82 -28.14
N SER A 229 25.25 0.21 -28.99
CA SER A 229 24.94 1.59 -28.60
C SER A 229 23.49 1.79 -28.12
N ASP A 230 22.57 0.95 -28.55
CA ASP A 230 21.14 0.96 -28.20
C ASP A 230 20.80 0.09 -26.99
N LEU A 231 21.78 -0.64 -26.41
CA LEU A 231 21.52 -1.57 -25.33
C LEU A 231 21.17 -0.83 -24.04
N GLN A 232 19.93 -1.06 -23.56
CA GLN A 232 19.41 -0.50 -22.32
C GLN A 232 19.15 -1.60 -21.30
N VAL A 233 19.45 -1.31 -20.03
CA VAL A 233 19.25 -2.24 -18.92
C VAL A 233 18.35 -1.56 -17.89
N HIS A 234 17.25 -2.21 -17.54
CA HIS A 234 16.28 -1.73 -16.56
C HIS A 234 16.06 -2.80 -15.49
N PHE A 235 15.54 -2.38 -14.34
CA PHE A 235 15.23 -3.26 -13.22
C PHE A 235 13.74 -3.26 -12.93
N THR A 236 13.21 -4.42 -12.51
CA THR A 236 11.84 -4.57 -12.04
C THR A 236 11.75 -5.81 -11.12
N GLY A 237 10.56 -6.14 -10.64
CA GLY A 237 10.32 -7.27 -9.74
C GLY A 237 10.28 -6.87 -8.28
N ALA A 238 9.96 -7.83 -7.39
CA ALA A 238 9.68 -7.56 -5.98
C ALA A 238 10.81 -6.81 -5.23
N VAL A 239 12.06 -7.12 -5.56
CA VAL A 239 13.24 -6.46 -4.98
C VAL A 239 13.30 -4.99 -5.39
N GLU A 240 13.13 -4.68 -6.67
CA GLU A 240 13.14 -3.31 -7.18
C GLU A 240 11.94 -2.52 -6.68
N ASP A 241 10.75 -3.11 -6.68
CA ASP A 241 9.53 -2.51 -6.12
C ASP A 241 9.76 -2.03 -4.67
N THR A 242 10.38 -2.89 -3.84
CA THR A 242 10.66 -2.57 -2.43
C THR A 242 11.65 -1.40 -2.31
N ILE A 243 12.68 -1.35 -3.15
CA ILE A 243 13.68 -0.28 -3.15
C ILE A 243 13.05 1.03 -3.60
N GLU A 244 12.35 1.05 -4.76
CA GLU A 244 11.69 2.24 -5.30
C GLU A 244 10.65 2.81 -4.31
N GLU A 245 9.84 1.95 -3.69
CA GLU A 245 8.84 2.40 -2.73
C GLU A 245 9.48 3.01 -1.48
N GLN A 246 10.60 2.46 -1.01
CA GLN A 246 11.29 3.03 0.15
C GLN A 246 12.02 4.33 -0.19
N GLU A 247 12.74 4.41 -1.31
CA GLU A 247 13.42 5.63 -1.75
C GLU A 247 12.40 6.76 -1.93
N ALA A 248 11.31 6.50 -2.62
CA ALA A 248 10.22 7.46 -2.82
C ALA A 248 9.58 7.89 -1.50
N LEU A 249 9.35 6.95 -0.57
CA LEU A 249 8.78 7.28 0.73
C LEU A 249 9.70 8.21 1.53
N VAL A 250 11.01 7.94 1.56
CA VAL A 250 11.99 8.79 2.26
C VAL A 250 12.05 10.18 1.63
N GLU A 251 12.06 10.28 0.30
CA GLU A 251 12.03 11.54 -0.42
C GLU A 251 10.76 12.34 -0.12
N ASP A 252 9.59 11.69 -0.21
CA ASP A 252 8.28 12.27 0.13
C ASP A 252 8.24 12.80 1.57
N LEU A 253 8.81 12.06 2.53
CA LEU A 253 8.89 12.47 3.93
C LEU A 253 9.72 13.73 4.13
N VAL A 254 10.89 13.82 3.50
CA VAL A 254 11.77 14.98 3.60
C VAL A 254 11.09 16.21 3.01
N TRP A 255 10.58 16.11 1.78
CA TRP A 255 9.92 17.22 1.11
C TRP A 255 8.64 17.67 1.82
N SER A 256 7.78 16.75 2.23
CA SER A 256 6.55 17.09 2.96
C SER A 256 6.84 17.80 4.27
N THR A 257 7.82 17.32 5.03
CA THR A 257 8.21 17.96 6.31
C THR A 257 8.80 19.36 6.09
N LEU A 258 9.68 19.53 5.10
CA LEU A 258 10.28 20.82 4.78
C LEU A 258 9.21 21.84 4.37
N ILE A 259 8.29 21.45 3.49
CA ILE A 259 7.20 22.30 3.01
C ILE A 259 6.31 22.75 4.18
N VAL A 260 5.96 21.83 5.08
CA VAL A 260 5.15 22.18 6.27
C VAL A 260 5.88 23.20 7.14
N ILE A 261 7.15 22.98 7.44
CA ILE A 261 7.94 23.89 8.27
C ILE A 261 7.99 25.29 7.62
N VAL A 262 8.27 25.36 6.32
CA VAL A 262 8.38 26.64 5.59
C VAL A 262 7.03 27.36 5.53
N LEU A 263 5.96 26.69 5.07
CA LEU A 263 4.65 27.33 4.88
C LEU A 263 3.98 27.70 6.20
N VAL A 264 4.08 26.85 7.21
CA VAL A 264 3.55 27.15 8.56
C VAL A 264 4.31 28.34 9.15
N SER A 265 5.65 28.36 9.05
CA SER A 265 6.46 29.48 9.53
C SER A 265 6.13 30.77 8.81
N ALA A 266 6.00 30.75 7.49
CA ALA A 266 5.61 31.89 6.68
C ALA A 266 4.21 32.40 7.04
N GLY A 267 3.21 31.51 7.15
CA GLY A 267 1.83 31.86 7.55
C GLY A 267 1.79 32.54 8.92
N MET A 268 2.56 32.03 9.88
CA MET A 268 2.65 32.64 11.22
C MET A 268 3.36 33.99 11.22
N LEU A 269 4.45 34.13 10.44
CA LEU A 269 5.15 35.40 10.30
C LEU A 269 4.25 36.46 9.67
N LEU A 270 3.49 36.12 8.66
CA LEU A 270 2.52 37.03 8.02
C LEU A 270 1.39 37.44 8.96
N PHE A 271 0.93 36.51 9.79
CA PHE A 271 -0.19 36.77 10.71
C PHE A 271 0.24 37.59 11.94
N TYR A 272 1.30 37.15 12.63
CA TYR A 272 1.72 37.82 13.89
C TYR A 272 2.61 39.04 13.66
N LYS A 273 3.30 39.10 12.53
CA LYS A 273 4.28 40.15 12.19
C LYS A 273 5.34 40.35 13.29
N ASN A 274 5.66 39.29 14.01
CA ASN A 274 6.60 39.26 15.11
C ASN A 274 7.48 38.00 15.06
N ILE A 275 8.65 38.15 14.52
CA ILE A 275 9.58 37.02 14.26
C ILE A 275 9.96 36.27 15.54
N ARG A 276 10.20 37.01 16.66
CA ARG A 276 10.62 36.37 17.91
C ARG A 276 9.50 35.56 18.58
N ALA A 277 8.27 36.09 18.54
CA ALA A 277 7.11 35.35 19.04
C ALA A 277 6.85 34.10 18.18
N THR A 278 7.04 34.21 16.87
CA THR A 278 6.93 33.09 15.92
C THR A 278 8.00 32.03 16.17
N ILE A 279 9.27 32.40 16.34
CA ILE A 279 10.35 31.50 16.67
C ILE A 279 10.09 30.76 18.00
N ALA A 280 9.62 31.47 19.04
CA ALA A 280 9.26 30.84 20.31
C ALA A 280 8.20 29.73 20.12
N LEU A 281 7.20 29.98 19.28
CA LEU A 281 6.15 29.04 19.00
C LEU A 281 6.64 27.84 18.19
N ILE A 282 7.40 28.09 17.13
CA ILE A 282 8.00 27.02 16.30
C ILE A 282 8.91 26.13 17.13
N LEU A 283 9.76 26.73 17.95
CA LEU A 283 10.69 26.00 18.81
C LEU A 283 9.95 25.12 19.83
N SER A 284 8.88 25.63 20.45
CA SER A 284 8.05 24.83 21.36
C SER A 284 7.38 23.67 20.65
N LEU A 285 6.85 23.89 19.45
CA LEU A 285 6.24 22.84 18.64
C LEU A 285 7.26 21.76 18.26
N PHE A 286 8.42 22.18 17.77
CA PHE A 286 9.47 21.26 17.34
C PHE A 286 9.91 20.33 18.48
N VAL A 287 10.14 20.91 19.69
CA VAL A 287 10.46 20.11 20.89
C VAL A 287 9.31 19.17 21.25
N GLY A 288 8.04 19.61 21.16
CA GLY A 288 6.89 18.75 21.41
C GLY A 288 6.79 17.58 20.41
N THR A 289 7.14 17.81 19.15
CA THR A 289 7.20 16.77 18.11
C THR A 289 8.35 15.78 18.38
N LEU A 290 9.52 16.27 18.77
CA LEU A 290 10.66 15.42 19.15
C LEU A 290 10.35 14.57 20.40
N TRP A 291 9.63 15.11 21.38
CA TRP A 291 9.16 14.30 22.52
C TRP A 291 8.23 13.18 22.05
N THR A 292 7.35 13.48 21.10
CA THR A 292 6.38 12.50 20.58
C THR A 292 7.08 11.32 19.96
N PHE A 293 7.95 11.55 18.99
CA PHE A 293 8.66 10.48 18.30
C PHE A 293 9.70 9.79 19.19
N GLY A 294 10.35 10.55 20.08
CA GLY A 294 11.26 9.98 21.07
C GLY A 294 10.55 9.01 22.02
N VAL A 295 9.37 9.33 22.52
CA VAL A 295 8.56 8.40 23.33
C VAL A 295 8.04 7.24 22.49
N SER A 296 7.68 7.47 21.24
CA SER A 296 7.20 6.44 20.34
C SER A 296 8.27 5.38 20.03
N PHE A 297 9.55 5.73 20.05
CA PHE A 297 10.65 4.78 19.91
C PHE A 297 10.59 3.66 20.95
N PHE A 298 10.30 3.98 22.20
CA PHE A 298 10.24 2.99 23.27
C PHE A 298 9.01 2.09 23.24
N TRP A 299 7.90 2.57 22.64
CA TRP A 299 6.65 1.80 22.61
C TRP A 299 6.42 1.06 21.30
N VAL A 300 6.85 1.65 20.18
CA VAL A 300 6.62 1.10 18.84
C VAL A 300 7.89 0.48 18.27
N GLY A 301 9.04 1.12 18.45
CA GLY A 301 10.36 0.64 18.04
C GLY A 301 10.67 0.75 16.56
N TYR A 302 9.68 0.93 15.69
CA TYR A 302 9.83 1.12 14.24
C TYR A 302 8.67 1.93 13.68
N LEU A 303 8.83 2.50 12.49
CA LEU A 303 7.72 3.15 11.77
C LEU A 303 7.31 2.29 10.57
N ASN A 304 6.01 2.18 10.37
CA ASN A 304 5.47 1.71 9.10
C ASN A 304 5.20 2.88 8.16
N ALA A 305 4.94 2.59 6.88
CA ALA A 305 4.66 3.61 5.88
C ALA A 305 3.59 4.62 6.32
N ASN A 306 2.51 4.15 6.96
CA ASN A 306 1.41 5.02 7.41
C ASN A 306 1.84 5.96 8.55
N SER A 307 2.62 5.48 9.52
CA SER A 307 3.02 6.25 10.69
C SER A 307 4.18 7.22 10.41
N ALA A 308 4.94 7.00 9.34
CA ALA A 308 6.07 7.84 8.96
C ALA A 308 5.65 9.30 8.67
N PHE A 309 4.50 9.51 8.01
CA PHE A 309 3.99 10.84 7.68
C PHE A 309 3.37 11.61 8.85
N LEU A 310 3.22 10.97 10.00
CA LEU A 310 2.68 11.66 11.17
C LEU A 310 3.51 12.88 11.59
N GLY A 311 4.78 12.94 11.24
CA GLY A 311 5.63 14.08 11.51
C GLY A 311 5.05 15.39 10.96
N SER A 312 4.76 15.46 9.68
CA SER A 312 4.17 16.62 9.02
C SER A 312 2.76 16.94 9.57
N ILE A 313 1.96 15.90 9.82
CA ILE A 313 0.60 16.03 10.34
C ILE A 313 0.60 16.56 11.79
N ILE A 314 1.48 16.05 12.67
CA ILE A 314 1.61 16.49 14.06
C ILE A 314 2.12 17.93 14.11
N ILE A 315 3.04 18.33 13.24
CA ILE A 315 3.49 19.72 13.12
C ILE A 315 2.32 20.62 12.73
N GLY A 316 1.52 20.24 11.72
CA GLY A 316 0.37 21.01 11.26
C GLY A 316 -0.76 21.13 12.31
N ASN A 317 -1.06 20.06 13.03
CA ASN A 317 -2.16 20.01 14.01
C ASN A 317 -1.72 20.46 15.42
N GLY A 318 -0.54 20.04 15.85
CA GLY A 318 -0.04 20.33 17.21
C GLY A 318 0.27 21.80 17.47
N ILE A 319 0.52 22.57 16.41
CA ILE A 319 0.77 24.01 16.53
C ILE A 319 -0.45 24.82 17.00
N ASN A 320 -1.66 24.29 16.78
CA ASN A 320 -2.93 24.97 17.05
C ASN A 320 -3.05 25.45 18.50
N PHE A 321 -2.58 24.63 19.44
CA PHE A 321 -2.61 24.97 20.87
C PHE A 321 -1.75 26.20 21.20
N GLY A 322 -0.58 26.25 20.61
CA GLY A 322 0.35 27.37 20.75
C GLY A 322 -0.13 28.62 20.02
N ILE A 323 -0.78 28.50 18.86
CA ILE A 323 -1.36 29.63 18.11
C ILE A 323 -2.41 30.35 18.97
N ILE A 324 -3.34 29.60 19.57
CA ILE A 324 -4.41 30.18 20.40
C ILE A 324 -3.82 30.82 21.66
N TYR A 325 -2.83 30.17 22.29
CA TYR A 325 -2.11 30.69 23.41
C TYR A 325 -1.39 32.01 23.06
N LEU A 326 -0.60 32.01 21.98
CA LEU A 326 0.20 33.17 21.55
C LEU A 326 -0.68 34.34 21.12
N ALA A 327 -1.77 34.10 20.39
CA ALA A 327 -2.73 35.10 20.01
C ALA A 327 -3.30 35.81 21.26
N ARG A 328 -3.67 35.07 22.31
CA ARG A 328 -4.17 35.61 23.55
C ARG A 328 -3.10 36.36 24.32
N TYR A 329 -1.88 35.83 24.38
CA TYR A 329 -0.75 36.50 25.01
C TYR A 329 -0.48 37.88 24.38
N LEU A 330 -0.38 37.95 23.04
CA LEU A 330 -0.14 39.19 22.31
C LEU A 330 -1.32 40.16 22.43
N GLU A 331 -2.56 39.67 22.46
CA GLU A 331 -3.74 40.51 22.75
C GLU A 331 -3.59 41.21 24.10
N GLU A 332 -3.24 40.51 25.16
CA GLU A 332 -3.08 41.06 26.51
C GLU A 332 -1.86 42.00 26.60
N ARG A 333 -0.75 41.71 25.88
CA ARG A 333 0.39 42.64 25.80
C ARG A 333 0.06 43.94 25.07
N ARG A 334 -0.74 43.88 24.01
CA ARG A 334 -1.24 45.11 23.34
C ARG A 334 -2.14 45.93 24.22
N LYS A 335 -2.85 45.37 25.21
CA LYS A 335 -3.60 46.08 26.26
C LYS A 335 -2.71 46.67 27.35
N ARG A 336 -1.39 46.68 27.15
CA ARG A 336 -0.38 47.21 28.10
C ARG A 336 -0.27 46.42 29.42
N HIS A 337 -0.79 45.19 29.50
CA HIS A 337 -0.56 44.34 30.66
C HIS A 337 0.91 43.90 30.74
N THR A 338 1.43 43.76 31.95
CA THR A 338 2.79 43.21 32.18
C THR A 338 2.94 41.80 31.61
N HIS A 339 4.16 41.41 31.26
CA HIS A 339 4.47 40.07 30.75
C HIS A 339 3.85 38.95 31.63
N SER A 340 4.06 39.01 32.94
CA SER A 340 3.54 38.03 33.88
C SER A 340 2.00 37.96 33.89
N ARG A 341 1.32 39.11 33.83
CA ARG A 341 -0.16 39.16 33.80
C ARG A 341 -0.69 38.64 32.45
N ALA A 342 -0.03 39.00 31.34
CA ALA A 342 -0.40 38.51 30.01
C ALA A 342 -0.25 36.99 29.91
N THR A 343 0.88 36.42 30.36
CA THR A 343 1.13 34.97 30.42
C THR A 343 0.09 34.25 31.29
N TYR A 344 -0.17 34.79 32.52
CA TYR A 344 -1.19 34.20 33.39
C TYR A 344 -2.59 34.22 32.76
N THR A 345 -2.96 35.32 32.11
CA THR A 345 -4.28 35.44 31.46
C THR A 345 -4.38 34.52 30.26
N ALA A 346 -3.34 34.44 29.43
CA ALA A 346 -3.28 33.51 28.31
C ALA A 346 -3.44 32.06 28.80
N MET A 347 -2.61 31.63 29.77
CA MET A 347 -2.67 30.26 30.32
C MET A 347 -4.06 29.90 30.87
N THR A 348 -4.65 30.77 31.69
CA THR A 348 -5.91 30.49 32.39
C THR A 348 -7.13 30.53 31.46
N LYS A 349 -7.10 31.41 30.45
CA LYS A 349 -8.25 31.59 29.55
C LYS A 349 -8.28 30.70 28.35
N THR A 350 -7.11 30.16 27.91
CA THR A 350 -7.06 29.29 26.76
C THR A 350 -6.87 27.80 27.11
N ALA A 351 -6.42 27.48 28.32
CA ALA A 351 -6.12 26.10 28.71
C ALA A 351 -7.31 25.14 28.55
N THR A 352 -8.51 25.56 28.93
CA THR A 352 -9.68 24.66 28.84
C THR A 352 -10.04 24.35 27.39
N SER A 353 -10.08 25.38 26.51
CA SER A 353 -10.42 25.16 25.10
C SER A 353 -9.35 24.33 24.38
N THR A 354 -8.07 24.67 24.56
CA THR A 354 -6.97 23.96 23.91
C THR A 354 -6.76 22.54 24.45
N TRP A 355 -7.01 22.32 25.77
CA TRP A 355 -7.01 20.95 26.32
C TRP A 355 -8.15 20.12 25.73
N THR A 356 -9.35 20.73 25.59
CA THR A 356 -10.47 20.06 24.91
C THR A 356 -10.10 19.67 23.50
N ALA A 357 -9.48 20.60 22.76
CA ALA A 357 -9.02 20.36 21.40
C ALA A 357 -7.96 19.26 21.34
N ALA A 358 -6.94 19.32 22.20
CA ALA A 358 -5.89 18.30 22.27
C ALA A 358 -6.45 16.92 22.62
N SER A 359 -7.38 16.87 23.58
CA SER A 359 -8.05 15.63 23.98
C SER A 359 -8.97 15.10 22.87
N ALA A 360 -9.73 15.97 22.19
CA ALA A 360 -10.60 15.55 21.10
C ALA A 360 -9.80 14.98 19.91
N ALA A 361 -8.77 15.72 19.48
CA ALA A 361 -7.87 15.24 18.44
C ALA A 361 -7.14 13.95 18.86
N GLY A 362 -6.59 13.94 20.08
CA GLY A 362 -5.93 12.76 20.65
C GLY A 362 -6.84 11.52 20.70
N LEU A 363 -8.07 11.66 21.17
CA LEU A 363 -9.04 10.56 21.21
C LEU A 363 -9.46 10.11 19.82
N SER A 364 -9.54 11.03 18.87
CA SER A 364 -9.84 10.67 17.48
C SER A 364 -8.69 9.88 16.83
N TYR A 365 -7.44 10.26 17.06
CA TYR A 365 -6.29 9.40 16.70
C TYR A 365 -6.32 8.08 17.47
N GLY A 366 -6.57 8.13 18.79
CA GLY A 366 -6.63 6.97 19.66
C GLY A 366 -7.72 5.96 19.29
N SER A 367 -8.79 6.38 18.61
CA SER A 367 -9.83 5.46 18.12
C SER A 367 -9.28 4.43 17.12
N LEU A 368 -8.21 4.78 16.39
CA LEU A 368 -7.53 3.87 15.48
C LEU A 368 -6.80 2.74 16.20
N MET A 369 -6.49 2.90 17.51
CA MET A 369 -5.90 1.83 18.32
C MET A 369 -6.87 0.67 18.56
N LEU A 370 -8.18 0.90 18.36
CA LEU A 370 -9.21 -0.13 18.47
C LEU A 370 -9.30 -1.03 17.22
N THR A 371 -8.60 -0.67 16.16
CA THR A 371 -8.49 -1.51 14.97
C THR A 371 -7.47 -2.62 15.19
N SER A 372 -7.71 -3.77 14.59
CA SER A 372 -6.75 -4.88 14.59
C SER A 372 -5.53 -4.61 13.69
N PHE A 373 -5.62 -3.64 12.78
CA PHE A 373 -4.61 -3.29 11.79
C PHE A 373 -3.43 -2.54 12.43
N ARG A 374 -2.22 -3.14 12.44
CA ARG A 374 -1.02 -2.58 13.10
C ARG A 374 -0.67 -1.18 12.60
N GLY A 375 -0.78 -0.95 11.29
CA GLY A 375 -0.50 0.35 10.69
C GLY A 375 -1.34 1.47 11.29
N PHE A 376 -2.63 1.21 11.54
CA PHE A 376 -3.53 2.19 12.13
C PHE A 376 -3.37 2.29 13.65
N ASN A 377 -3.11 1.17 14.30
CA ASN A 377 -2.86 1.14 15.73
C ASN A 377 -1.65 2.01 16.11
N GLN A 378 -0.51 1.85 15.42
CA GLN A 378 0.68 2.68 15.61
C GLN A 378 0.40 4.14 15.27
N PHE A 379 -0.25 4.41 14.14
CA PHE A 379 -0.65 5.77 13.75
C PHE A 379 -1.51 6.44 14.83
N GLY A 380 -2.50 5.72 15.35
CA GLY A 380 -3.39 6.18 16.41
C GLY A 380 -2.64 6.46 17.71
N MET A 381 -1.74 5.58 18.11
CA MET A 381 -0.94 5.71 19.32
C MET A 381 -0.02 6.93 19.25
N ILE A 382 0.77 7.05 18.18
CA ILE A 382 1.68 8.19 17.98
C ILE A 382 0.90 9.51 17.92
N GLY A 383 -0.25 9.52 17.22
CA GLY A 383 -1.12 10.69 17.10
C GLY A 383 -1.73 11.11 18.44
N LEU A 384 -2.24 10.15 19.25
CA LEU A 384 -2.79 10.41 20.58
C LEU A 384 -1.75 11.08 21.49
N PHE A 385 -0.59 10.46 21.63
CA PHE A 385 0.47 11.02 22.48
C PHE A 385 1.05 12.31 21.89
N GLY A 386 1.13 12.40 20.56
CA GLY A 386 1.57 13.58 19.86
C GLY A 386 0.74 14.82 20.19
N MET A 387 -0.59 14.71 20.18
CA MET A 387 -1.47 15.82 20.52
C MET A 387 -1.29 16.24 21.98
N ILE A 388 -1.18 15.31 22.91
CA ILE A 388 -0.98 15.58 24.34
C ILE A 388 0.39 16.24 24.60
N LEU A 389 1.46 15.72 24.00
CA LEU A 389 2.84 16.22 24.20
C LEU A 389 3.04 17.57 23.52
N CYS A 390 2.45 17.83 22.35
CA CYS A 390 2.43 19.16 21.74
C CYS A 390 1.67 20.17 22.57
N TRP A 391 0.52 19.79 23.17
CA TRP A 391 -0.18 20.65 24.11
C TRP A 391 0.67 20.94 25.37
N LEU A 392 1.30 19.92 25.94
CA LEU A 392 2.18 20.06 27.09
C LEU A 392 3.35 21.01 26.77
N SER A 393 3.99 20.85 25.62
CA SER A 393 5.05 21.74 25.16
C SER A 393 4.58 23.18 24.99
N ALA A 394 3.39 23.39 24.39
CA ALA A 394 2.81 24.72 24.21
C ALA A 394 2.48 25.43 25.54
N TYR A 395 2.19 24.70 26.63
CA TYR A 395 1.86 25.27 27.94
C TYR A 395 3.02 25.29 28.93
N THR A 396 4.12 24.60 28.64
CA THR A 396 5.34 24.61 29.45
C THR A 396 6.46 25.41 28.80
N LEU A 397 6.83 25.07 27.56
CA LEU A 397 8.01 25.63 26.89
C LEU A 397 7.74 26.95 26.19
N LEU A 398 6.58 27.12 25.53
CA LEU A 398 6.27 28.38 24.86
C LEU A 398 6.29 29.59 25.85
N PRO A 399 5.68 29.54 27.05
CA PRO A 399 5.84 30.59 28.04
C PRO A 399 7.29 30.84 28.45
N CYS A 400 8.11 29.80 28.57
CA CYS A 400 9.52 29.90 28.91
C CYS A 400 10.31 30.63 27.81
N TYR A 401 10.12 30.26 26.54
CA TYR A 401 10.78 30.92 25.40
C TYR A 401 10.31 32.38 25.24
N LEU A 402 9.01 32.66 25.41
CA LEU A 402 8.49 34.01 25.39
C LEU A 402 9.11 34.83 26.52
N THR A 403 9.31 34.27 27.72
CA THR A 403 9.95 34.97 28.85
C THR A 403 11.41 35.28 28.53
N LEU A 404 12.13 34.35 27.89
CA LEU A 404 13.50 34.56 27.49
C LEU A 404 13.64 35.68 26.46
N PHE A 405 12.79 35.66 25.41
CA PHE A 405 12.81 36.68 24.36
C PHE A 405 12.35 38.05 24.88
N GLU A 406 11.43 38.10 25.83
CA GLU A 406 10.98 39.34 26.48
C GLU A 406 12.08 39.98 27.32
N ARG A 407 12.97 39.15 27.97
CA ARG A 407 14.14 39.64 28.71
C ARG A 407 15.17 40.30 27.79
N ILE A 408 15.34 39.81 26.59
CA ILE A 408 16.29 40.37 25.63
C ILE A 408 15.76 41.72 25.07
N ARG A 409 14.48 41.73 24.64
CA ARG A 409 13.83 42.94 24.13
C ARG A 409 12.30 42.74 24.16
N PRO A 410 11.50 43.77 24.60
CA PRO A 410 10.04 43.66 24.59
C PRO A 410 9.47 43.18 23.27
N LEU A 411 8.55 42.20 23.33
CA LEU A 411 7.94 41.59 22.14
C LEU A 411 6.92 42.50 21.48
N VAL A 412 6.25 43.35 22.25
CA VAL A 412 5.25 44.33 21.78
C VAL A 412 5.68 45.73 22.17
N GLN A 413 5.81 46.64 21.21
CA GLN A 413 6.12 48.03 21.43
C GLN A 413 4.86 48.75 21.96
N ALA A 414 5.05 49.75 22.80
CA ALA A 414 3.97 50.49 23.49
C ALA A 414 2.97 51.21 22.56
N HIS A 415 3.31 51.45 21.35
CA HIS A 415 2.50 52.15 20.34
C HIS A 415 1.86 51.24 19.27
N ALA A 416 1.87 49.93 19.45
CA ALA A 416 1.24 49.01 18.50
C ALA A 416 -0.28 49.17 18.53
N THR A 417 -0.87 49.72 17.48
CA THR A 417 -2.32 49.81 17.31
C THR A 417 -2.97 48.43 17.30
N THR A 418 -4.18 48.34 17.88
CA THR A 418 -4.99 47.11 17.85
C THR A 418 -5.58 46.90 16.46
N SER A 419 -4.73 46.63 15.45
CA SER A 419 -5.26 46.25 14.13
C SER A 419 -5.88 44.87 14.23
N VAL A 420 -7.16 44.79 13.97
CA VAL A 420 -7.85 43.49 13.72
C VAL A 420 -7.24 42.87 12.46
N GLY A 421 -6.79 41.63 12.52
CA GLY A 421 -6.20 40.98 11.35
C GLY A 421 -7.20 40.97 10.19
N PHE A 422 -6.68 41.06 8.95
CA PHE A 422 -7.48 41.11 7.73
C PHE A 422 -8.50 39.95 7.64
N LEU A 423 -8.07 38.73 7.94
CA LEU A 423 -8.92 37.52 7.95
C LEU A 423 -10.08 37.63 8.97
N SER A 424 -9.76 38.11 10.19
CA SER A 424 -10.76 38.27 11.23
C SER A 424 -11.81 39.34 10.86
N HIS A 425 -11.34 40.45 10.25
CA HIS A 425 -12.22 41.51 9.77
C HIS A 425 -13.14 41.05 8.65
N MET A 426 -12.57 40.35 7.69
CA MET A 426 -13.30 39.75 6.55
C MET A 426 -14.39 38.78 7.01
N LEU A 427 -14.04 37.85 7.90
CA LEU A 427 -15.01 36.88 8.45
C LEU A 427 -16.16 37.59 9.21
N ALA A 428 -15.82 38.51 10.09
CA ALA A 428 -16.83 39.26 10.83
C ALA A 428 -17.73 40.11 9.94
N LYS A 429 -17.16 40.78 8.91
CA LYS A 429 -17.90 41.55 7.89
C LYS A 429 -18.84 40.64 7.10
N THR A 430 -18.36 39.51 6.58
CA THR A 430 -19.17 38.56 5.79
C THR A 430 -20.36 38.02 6.59
N VAL A 431 -20.13 37.62 7.85
CA VAL A 431 -21.17 37.13 8.75
C VAL A 431 -22.16 38.20 9.12
N SER A 432 -21.71 39.46 9.32
CA SER A 432 -22.60 40.59 9.65
C SER A 432 -23.46 41.04 8.50
N THR A 433 -22.89 41.05 7.28
CA THR A 433 -23.59 41.58 6.09
C THR A 433 -24.58 40.53 5.52
N PHE A 434 -24.23 39.26 5.53
CA PHE A 434 -25.01 38.21 4.85
C PHE A 434 -25.46 37.04 5.75
N PRO A 435 -25.93 37.20 6.98
CA PRO A 435 -26.22 36.10 7.88
C PRO A 435 -27.34 35.20 7.38
N ARG A 436 -28.39 35.77 6.75
CA ARG A 436 -29.52 34.99 6.19
C ARG A 436 -29.12 34.21 4.96
N THR A 437 -28.27 34.79 4.10
CA THR A 437 -27.77 34.15 2.88
C THR A 437 -26.87 32.96 3.22
N ILE A 438 -25.93 33.13 4.16
CA ILE A 438 -25.04 32.06 4.65
C ILE A 438 -25.87 30.90 5.18
N TRP A 439 -26.89 31.16 6.01
CA TRP A 439 -27.75 30.14 6.57
C TRP A 439 -28.58 29.42 5.50
N ARG A 440 -29.15 30.15 4.54
CA ARG A 440 -29.89 29.53 3.42
C ARG A 440 -28.99 28.66 2.56
N LEU A 441 -27.80 29.18 2.19
CA LEU A 441 -26.84 28.42 1.40
C LEU A 441 -26.40 27.14 2.13
N ALA A 442 -26.06 27.24 3.42
CA ALA A 442 -25.71 26.10 4.24
C ALA A 442 -26.84 25.06 4.30
N PHE A 443 -28.10 25.51 4.41
CA PHE A 443 -29.26 24.61 4.40
C PHE A 443 -29.39 23.88 3.06
N PHE A 444 -29.29 24.58 1.92
CA PHE A 444 -29.37 23.98 0.60
C PHE A 444 -28.23 22.99 0.33
N VAL A 445 -27.00 23.36 0.66
CA VAL A 445 -25.85 22.46 0.53
C VAL A 445 -26.06 21.21 1.39
N SER A 446 -26.49 21.38 2.63
CA SER A 446 -26.78 20.25 3.53
C SER A 446 -27.89 19.36 3.04
N LEU A 447 -28.94 19.95 2.44
CA LEU A 447 -30.04 19.19 1.84
C LEU A 447 -29.56 18.37 0.65
N ILE A 448 -28.77 18.96 -0.25
CA ILE A 448 -28.17 18.25 -1.40
C ILE A 448 -27.28 17.11 -0.91
N CYS A 449 -26.42 17.38 0.09
CA CYS A 449 -25.55 16.35 0.67
C CYS A 449 -26.37 15.22 1.30
N ALA A 450 -27.41 15.54 2.06
CA ALA A 450 -28.27 14.56 2.73
C ALA A 450 -29.05 13.67 1.71
N LEU A 451 -29.55 14.26 0.65
CA LEU A 451 -30.24 13.53 -0.42
C LEU A 451 -29.32 12.58 -1.19
N ASN A 452 -28.02 12.86 -1.22
CA ASN A 452 -27.02 11.98 -1.85
C ASN A 452 -26.47 10.90 -0.90
N LEU A 453 -26.65 11.01 0.41
CA LEU A 453 -26.17 10.04 1.39
C LEU A 453 -26.51 8.57 1.10
N PRO A 454 -27.72 8.20 0.61
CA PRO A 454 -28.04 6.82 0.25
C PRO A 454 -27.14 6.21 -0.84
N ARG A 455 -26.44 7.06 -1.62
CA ARG A 455 -25.44 6.62 -2.61
C ARG A 455 -24.10 6.22 -1.99
N PHE A 456 -23.93 6.45 -0.69
CA PHE A 456 -22.74 6.01 0.05
C PHE A 456 -22.82 4.50 0.26
N ASN A 457 -22.24 3.74 -0.66
CA ASN A 457 -22.25 2.29 -0.68
C ASN A 457 -20.83 1.73 -0.90
N SER A 458 -20.68 0.42 -0.91
CA SER A 458 -19.38 -0.27 -1.08
C SER A 458 -18.61 0.08 -2.37
N ARG A 459 -19.30 0.69 -3.38
CA ARG A 459 -18.65 1.13 -4.62
C ARG A 459 -17.71 2.32 -4.42
N ILE A 460 -17.80 3.02 -3.29
CA ILE A 460 -16.90 4.13 -2.93
C ILE A 460 -15.54 3.61 -2.47
N LEU A 461 -15.42 2.35 -2.08
CA LEU A 461 -14.15 1.77 -1.68
C LEU A 461 -13.24 1.55 -2.89
N GLU A 462 -11.99 2.03 -2.79
CA GLU A 462 -10.93 1.66 -3.73
C GLU A 462 -10.36 0.32 -3.30
N THR A 463 -10.45 -0.64 -4.18
CA THR A 463 -10.05 -2.01 -3.95
C THR A 463 -8.78 -2.39 -4.71
N ASN A 464 -8.38 -1.53 -5.66
CA ASN A 464 -7.17 -1.71 -6.42
C ASN A 464 -5.99 -1.03 -5.72
N LEU A 465 -5.24 -1.81 -4.93
CA LEU A 465 -4.07 -1.31 -4.20
C LEU A 465 -2.94 -0.86 -5.13
N SER A 466 -2.87 -1.37 -6.36
CA SER A 466 -1.85 -0.97 -7.33
C SER A 466 -1.93 0.52 -7.67
N ARG A 467 -3.12 1.11 -7.63
CA ARG A 467 -3.33 2.54 -7.88
C ARG A 467 -2.81 3.44 -6.77
N LEU A 468 -2.47 2.88 -5.63
CA LEU A 468 -1.97 3.62 -4.47
C LEU A 468 -0.44 3.69 -4.44
N ARG A 469 0.23 3.01 -5.36
CA ARG A 469 1.70 2.99 -5.49
C ARG A 469 2.25 4.36 -5.89
N ASN A 470 3.57 4.47 -5.87
CA ASN A 470 4.26 5.66 -6.35
C ASN A 470 3.95 5.92 -7.83
N LYS A 471 3.63 7.18 -8.17
CA LYS A 471 3.29 7.60 -9.53
C LYS A 471 4.44 7.37 -10.51
N ALA A 472 5.68 7.67 -10.12
CA ALA A 472 6.85 7.46 -10.96
C ALA A 472 7.05 5.97 -11.26
N SER A 473 6.84 5.08 -10.28
CA SER A 473 6.89 3.63 -10.48
C SER A 473 5.82 3.14 -11.48
N LEU A 474 4.61 3.72 -11.44
CA LEU A 474 3.52 3.38 -12.35
C LEU A 474 3.74 3.91 -13.77
N GLU A 475 4.39 5.04 -13.95
CA GLU A 475 4.57 5.68 -15.26
C GLU A 475 5.86 5.24 -15.98
N HIS A 476 6.95 5.03 -15.25
CA HIS A 476 8.28 4.78 -15.85
C HIS A 476 9.15 3.79 -15.06
N GLY A 477 8.79 3.47 -13.82
CA GLY A 477 9.60 2.63 -12.92
C GLY A 477 9.26 1.15 -12.97
N SER A 478 9.54 0.45 -11.88
CA SER A 478 9.43 -1.00 -11.78
C SER A 478 8.02 -1.51 -12.08
N ALA A 479 6.96 -0.83 -11.61
CA ALA A 479 5.59 -1.24 -11.87
C ALA A 479 5.20 -1.13 -13.36
N TYR A 480 5.68 -0.09 -14.05
CA TYR A 480 5.52 0.04 -15.50
C TYR A 480 6.28 -1.08 -16.24
N LEU A 481 7.52 -1.31 -15.86
CA LEU A 481 8.39 -2.29 -16.50
C LEU A 481 7.92 -3.74 -16.29
N SER A 482 7.18 -4.02 -15.22
CA SER A 482 6.63 -5.36 -14.96
C SER A 482 5.69 -5.86 -16.06
N GLN A 483 5.07 -4.96 -16.85
CA GLN A 483 4.24 -5.32 -18.01
C GLN A 483 5.02 -6.13 -19.07
N TYR A 484 6.32 -5.89 -19.17
CA TYR A 484 7.18 -6.67 -20.08
C TYR A 484 7.40 -8.08 -19.57
N LEU A 485 7.41 -8.30 -18.24
CA LEU A 485 7.47 -9.63 -17.67
C LEU A 485 6.19 -10.42 -18.01
N ASP A 486 5.02 -9.80 -17.85
CA ASP A 486 3.73 -10.42 -18.20
C ASP A 486 3.67 -10.77 -19.69
N THR A 487 4.22 -9.92 -20.56
CA THR A 487 4.29 -10.17 -22.01
C THR A 487 5.21 -11.34 -22.35
N ILE A 488 6.36 -11.47 -21.67
CA ILE A 488 7.37 -12.50 -21.93
C ILE A 488 6.93 -13.85 -21.36
N PHE A 489 6.48 -13.86 -20.11
CA PHE A 489 6.15 -15.10 -19.41
C PHE A 489 4.72 -15.59 -19.63
N GLN A 490 3.78 -14.69 -19.95
CA GLN A 490 2.34 -14.99 -20.13
C GLN A 490 1.69 -15.70 -18.95
N HIS A 491 2.28 -15.56 -17.76
CA HIS A 491 1.76 -16.05 -16.47
C HIS A 491 2.27 -15.18 -15.32
N TYR A 492 1.66 -15.31 -14.15
CA TYR A 492 2.10 -14.59 -12.96
C TYR A 492 3.44 -15.11 -12.44
N LEU A 493 4.40 -14.20 -12.22
CA LEU A 493 5.69 -14.59 -11.63
C LEU A 493 5.62 -14.77 -10.10
N SER A 494 4.57 -14.29 -9.46
CA SER A 494 4.33 -14.42 -8.01
C SER A 494 3.03 -15.18 -7.75
N PRO A 495 3.00 -16.51 -7.96
CA PRO A 495 1.83 -17.34 -7.71
C PRO A 495 1.46 -17.36 -6.22
N LEU A 496 0.22 -17.75 -5.92
CA LEU A 496 -0.15 -18.17 -4.57
C LEU A 496 0.49 -19.53 -4.29
N VAL A 497 1.16 -19.64 -3.15
CA VAL A 497 1.81 -20.86 -2.69
C VAL A 497 0.94 -21.49 -1.62
N ILE A 498 0.48 -22.72 -1.84
CA ILE A 498 -0.18 -23.57 -0.85
C ILE A 498 0.83 -24.63 -0.41
N LEU A 499 1.07 -24.72 0.90
CA LEU A 499 2.17 -25.55 1.42
C LEU A 499 1.71 -26.50 2.54
N PRO A 500 1.04 -27.61 2.20
CA PRO A 500 0.59 -28.60 3.20
C PRO A 500 1.76 -29.14 4.06
N HIS A 501 1.44 -29.57 5.27
CA HIS A 501 2.43 -30.15 6.17
C HIS A 501 2.73 -31.62 5.78
N LEU A 502 1.70 -32.33 5.34
CA LEU A 502 1.80 -33.74 4.95
C LEU A 502 1.91 -33.92 3.43
N PRO A 503 2.92 -34.64 2.92
CA PRO A 503 3.12 -34.81 1.47
C PRO A 503 1.92 -35.39 0.76
N GLY A 504 1.23 -36.37 1.37
CA GLY A 504 0.05 -37.02 0.77
C GLY A 504 -1.17 -36.12 0.60
N ASN A 505 -1.22 -34.97 1.29
CA ASN A 505 -2.34 -34.04 1.19
C ASN A 505 -2.16 -33.07 0.01
N THR A 506 -0.95 -32.89 -0.49
CA THR A 506 -0.66 -32.04 -1.66
C THR A 506 -1.49 -32.46 -2.88
N GLU A 507 -1.47 -33.74 -3.22
CA GLU A 507 -2.23 -34.25 -4.36
C GLU A 507 -3.75 -34.16 -4.13
N LYS A 508 -4.22 -34.44 -2.91
CA LYS A 508 -5.65 -34.33 -2.56
C LYS A 508 -6.17 -32.90 -2.70
N ILE A 509 -5.41 -31.93 -2.16
CA ILE A 509 -5.75 -30.49 -2.28
C ILE A 509 -5.70 -30.06 -3.75
N ALA A 510 -4.64 -30.41 -4.48
CA ALA A 510 -4.52 -30.06 -5.89
C ALA A 510 -5.66 -30.66 -6.72
N HIS A 511 -6.05 -31.91 -6.44
CA HIS A 511 -7.18 -32.57 -7.12
C HIS A 511 -8.50 -31.86 -6.80
N ALA A 512 -8.77 -31.54 -5.52
CA ALA A 512 -9.96 -30.80 -5.12
C ALA A 512 -10.06 -29.42 -5.81
N LEU A 513 -8.94 -28.69 -5.91
CA LEU A 513 -8.88 -27.40 -6.61
C LEU A 513 -9.09 -27.56 -8.12
N LYS A 514 -8.55 -28.61 -8.74
CA LYS A 514 -8.74 -28.92 -10.17
C LYS A 514 -10.20 -29.30 -10.47
N GLU A 515 -10.84 -30.05 -9.59
CA GLU A 515 -12.28 -30.37 -9.69
C GLU A 515 -13.14 -29.12 -9.54
N GLU A 516 -12.84 -28.25 -8.57
CA GLU A 516 -13.53 -26.97 -8.38
C GLU A 516 -13.44 -26.10 -9.65
N LYS A 517 -12.25 -26.04 -10.26
CA LYS A 517 -12.05 -25.37 -11.56
C LYS A 517 -12.90 -25.96 -12.67
N ARG A 518 -13.04 -27.27 -12.71
CA ARG A 518 -13.83 -28.00 -13.73
C ARG A 518 -15.33 -27.77 -13.60
N LEU A 519 -15.84 -27.71 -12.33
CA LEU A 519 -17.26 -27.56 -12.04
C LEU A 519 -17.76 -26.13 -12.24
N HIS A 520 -16.88 -25.14 -12.13
CA HIS A 520 -17.23 -23.73 -12.20
C HIS A 520 -16.39 -23.01 -13.25
N GLU A 521 -16.92 -22.83 -14.46
CA GLU A 521 -16.20 -22.16 -15.58
C GLU A 521 -15.78 -20.72 -15.26
N ASN A 522 -16.47 -20.07 -14.34
CA ASN A 522 -16.22 -18.68 -13.94
C ASN A 522 -15.36 -18.51 -12.68
N THR A 523 -14.45 -19.45 -12.38
CA THR A 523 -13.54 -19.33 -11.25
C THR A 523 -12.32 -18.43 -11.57
N LEU A 524 -11.71 -17.86 -10.54
CA LEU A 524 -10.39 -17.23 -10.62
C LEU A 524 -9.24 -18.23 -10.50
N LEU A 525 -9.52 -19.52 -10.61
CA LEU A 525 -8.54 -20.60 -10.64
C LEU A 525 -8.01 -20.74 -12.09
N GLY A 526 -6.84 -20.17 -12.37
CA GLY A 526 -6.18 -20.30 -13.67
C GLY A 526 -5.33 -21.55 -13.75
N SER A 527 -4.08 -21.48 -13.34
CA SER A 527 -3.15 -22.60 -13.28
C SER A 527 -3.05 -23.17 -11.87
N ILE A 528 -3.02 -24.49 -11.75
CA ILE A 528 -2.78 -25.23 -10.49
C ILE A 528 -1.68 -26.23 -10.78
N GLN A 529 -0.49 -26.01 -10.24
CA GLN A 529 0.70 -26.80 -10.55
C GLN A 529 1.28 -27.42 -9.29
N THR A 530 1.60 -28.70 -9.41
CA THR A 530 2.38 -29.46 -8.42
C THR A 530 3.58 -30.08 -9.13
N ILE A 531 4.59 -30.54 -8.40
CA ILE A 531 5.73 -31.22 -9.02
C ILE A 531 5.31 -32.50 -9.71
N GLN A 532 4.25 -33.16 -9.23
CA GLN A 532 3.71 -34.38 -9.80
C GLN A 532 3.17 -34.16 -11.23
N ASP A 533 2.72 -32.95 -11.57
CA ASP A 533 2.24 -32.64 -12.93
C ASP A 533 3.37 -32.70 -13.98
N PHE A 534 4.65 -32.63 -13.54
CA PHE A 534 5.82 -32.77 -14.40
C PHE A 534 6.28 -34.24 -14.57
N VAL A 535 5.60 -35.18 -13.90
CA VAL A 535 5.89 -36.60 -14.03
C VAL A 535 4.66 -37.32 -14.60
N PRO A 536 4.72 -37.86 -15.83
CA PRO A 536 3.57 -38.50 -16.46
C PRO A 536 3.09 -39.73 -15.68
N THR A 537 1.79 -39.92 -15.63
CA THR A 537 1.19 -41.13 -15.06
C THR A 537 1.23 -42.29 -16.04
N GLN A 538 1.12 -43.55 -15.56
CA GLN A 538 1.04 -44.79 -16.38
C GLN A 538 2.23 -44.97 -17.35
N GLN A 539 3.42 -44.53 -16.95
CA GLN A 539 4.59 -44.51 -17.81
C GLN A 539 4.92 -45.92 -18.38
N GLU A 540 4.83 -46.97 -17.57
CA GLU A 540 5.14 -48.33 -18.01
C GLU A 540 4.25 -48.79 -19.18
N GLU A 541 2.94 -48.54 -19.10
CA GLU A 541 2.01 -48.90 -20.19
C GLU A 541 2.27 -48.04 -21.42
N LYS A 542 2.49 -46.76 -21.26
CA LYS A 542 2.82 -45.86 -22.36
C LYS A 542 4.11 -46.29 -23.06
N ILE A 543 5.14 -46.64 -22.30
CA ILE A 543 6.42 -47.12 -22.82
C ILE A 543 6.25 -48.45 -23.59
N ARG A 544 5.40 -49.40 -23.11
CA ARG A 544 5.07 -50.60 -23.83
C ARG A 544 4.48 -50.31 -25.22
N ILE A 545 3.51 -49.39 -25.27
CA ILE A 545 2.87 -48.94 -26.51
C ILE A 545 3.89 -48.27 -27.45
N LEU A 546 4.71 -47.36 -26.92
CA LEU A 546 5.74 -46.65 -27.69
C LEU A 546 6.80 -47.63 -28.25
N LYS A 547 7.21 -48.64 -27.46
CA LYS A 547 8.10 -49.72 -27.95
C LYS A 547 7.44 -50.54 -29.05
N SER A 548 6.13 -50.81 -28.95
CA SER A 548 5.39 -51.50 -30.03
C SER A 548 5.33 -50.66 -31.29
N ILE A 549 5.03 -49.35 -31.18
CA ILE A 549 5.06 -48.42 -32.31
C ILE A 549 6.46 -48.36 -32.93
N ALA A 550 7.51 -48.30 -32.13
CA ALA A 550 8.90 -48.28 -32.60
C ALA A 550 9.28 -49.55 -33.39
N LYS A 551 8.77 -50.74 -32.98
CA LYS A 551 8.94 -51.99 -33.68
C LYS A 551 8.20 -52.06 -35.01
N GLN A 552 7.03 -51.47 -35.13
CA GLN A 552 6.25 -51.40 -36.34
C GLN A 552 6.86 -50.48 -37.42
N LEU A 553 7.74 -49.56 -37.02
CA LEU A 553 8.44 -48.61 -37.91
C LEU A 553 9.94 -48.91 -37.96
N PRO A 554 10.36 -49.98 -38.69
CA PRO A 554 11.77 -50.36 -38.78
C PRO A 554 12.61 -49.29 -39.50
N PRO A 555 13.93 -49.27 -39.32
CA PRO A 555 14.85 -48.28 -39.92
C PRO A 555 14.70 -48.08 -41.42
N SER A 556 14.35 -49.18 -42.16
CA SER A 556 14.10 -49.20 -43.63
C SER A 556 12.89 -48.27 -43.98
N LEU A 557 11.77 -48.37 -43.25
CA LEU A 557 10.60 -47.57 -43.46
C LEU A 557 10.83 -46.08 -43.02
N ARG A 558 11.58 -45.90 -41.96
CA ARG A 558 11.93 -44.52 -41.49
C ARG A 558 12.78 -43.76 -42.51
N LYS A 559 13.58 -44.44 -43.31
CA LYS A 559 14.38 -43.80 -44.38
C LYS A 559 13.54 -43.28 -45.55
N GLN A 560 12.35 -43.82 -45.76
CA GLN A 560 11.43 -43.41 -46.83
C GLN A 560 10.57 -42.18 -46.48
N LEU A 561 10.51 -41.77 -45.17
CA LEU A 561 9.80 -40.61 -44.72
C LEU A 561 10.48 -39.32 -45.18
N SER A 562 9.70 -38.24 -45.28
CA SER A 562 10.22 -36.88 -45.53
C SER A 562 11.22 -36.46 -44.44
N THR A 563 12.08 -35.52 -44.73
CA THR A 563 13.08 -35.03 -43.78
C THR A 563 12.42 -34.48 -42.50
N GLU A 564 11.26 -33.84 -42.66
CA GLU A 564 10.46 -33.27 -41.56
C GLU A 564 9.79 -34.37 -40.74
N ASP A 565 9.13 -35.36 -41.38
CA ASP A 565 8.48 -36.45 -40.66
C ASP A 565 9.49 -37.34 -39.94
N ARG A 566 10.67 -37.50 -40.51
CA ARG A 566 11.78 -38.26 -39.88
C ARG A 566 12.27 -37.55 -38.64
N LYS A 567 12.33 -36.20 -38.67
CA LYS A 567 12.69 -35.39 -37.50
C LYS A 567 11.63 -35.52 -36.40
N LEU A 568 10.35 -35.34 -36.75
CA LEU A 568 9.22 -35.47 -35.81
C LEU A 568 9.17 -36.87 -35.18
N LEU A 569 9.33 -37.93 -36.01
CA LEU A 569 9.34 -39.30 -35.50
C LEU A 569 10.54 -39.57 -34.59
N ARG A 570 11.72 -38.99 -34.86
CA ARG A 570 12.90 -39.14 -34.02
C ARG A 570 12.69 -38.44 -32.67
N GLU A 571 12.01 -37.28 -32.64
CA GLU A 571 11.65 -36.59 -31.41
C GLU A 571 10.58 -37.38 -30.63
N PHE A 572 9.57 -37.95 -31.32
CA PHE A 572 8.48 -38.71 -30.71
C PHE A 572 8.93 -40.05 -30.14
N LEU A 573 9.87 -40.76 -30.81
CA LEU A 573 10.44 -42.03 -30.39
C LEU A 573 11.92 -41.90 -29.98
N SER A 574 12.23 -40.83 -29.24
CA SER A 574 13.60 -40.68 -28.73
C SER A 574 13.96 -41.79 -27.74
N PRO A 575 15.25 -42.20 -27.63
CA PRO A 575 15.66 -43.18 -26.65
C PRO A 575 15.26 -42.86 -25.21
N GLU A 576 15.15 -41.59 -24.91
CA GLU A 576 14.79 -41.07 -23.60
C GLU A 576 13.31 -41.27 -23.22
N VAL A 577 12.41 -41.30 -24.23
CA VAL A 577 10.99 -41.62 -24.07
C VAL A 577 10.75 -43.05 -23.60
N LEU A 578 11.66 -43.96 -23.95
CA LEU A 578 11.53 -45.40 -23.66
C LEU A 578 12.04 -45.80 -22.26
N LYS A 579 12.43 -44.79 -21.47
CA LYS A 579 12.87 -44.96 -20.08
C LYS A 579 11.90 -44.24 -19.13
N PRO A 580 11.42 -44.90 -18.08
CA PRO A 580 10.65 -44.22 -17.06
C PRO A 580 11.54 -43.23 -16.29
N PHE A 581 10.95 -42.14 -15.81
CA PHE A 581 11.64 -41.17 -14.96
C PHE A 581 10.75 -40.74 -13.82
N GLY A 582 11.38 -40.32 -12.72
CA GLY A 582 10.70 -39.83 -11.52
C GLY A 582 11.01 -38.37 -11.19
N ILE A 583 10.53 -37.93 -10.08
CA ILE A 583 10.75 -36.55 -9.58
C ILE A 583 12.24 -36.23 -9.51
N LYS A 584 13.09 -37.18 -9.07
CA LYS A 584 14.54 -36.97 -8.92
C LYS A 584 15.27 -36.74 -10.26
N ASP A 585 14.69 -37.18 -11.37
CA ASP A 585 15.26 -37.04 -12.69
C ASP A 585 14.88 -35.74 -13.39
N LEU A 586 13.99 -34.95 -12.77
CA LEU A 586 13.55 -33.64 -13.29
C LEU A 586 14.71 -32.67 -13.36
N PRO A 587 14.70 -31.72 -14.31
CA PRO A 587 15.71 -30.68 -14.42
C PRO A 587 15.80 -29.82 -13.15
N SER A 588 16.99 -29.33 -12.87
CA SER A 588 17.30 -28.60 -11.61
C SER A 588 16.41 -27.37 -11.37
N LEU A 589 16.07 -26.64 -12.41
CA LEU A 589 15.23 -25.45 -12.32
C LEU A 589 13.79 -25.81 -11.89
N VAL A 590 13.24 -26.93 -12.40
CA VAL A 590 11.93 -27.44 -11.99
C VAL A 590 11.97 -27.91 -10.53
N LEU A 591 13.02 -28.68 -10.16
CA LEU A 591 13.19 -29.14 -8.78
C LEU A 591 13.30 -28.00 -7.80
N GLN A 592 14.16 -27.01 -8.08
CA GLN A 592 14.36 -25.84 -7.22
C GLN A 592 13.06 -25.10 -6.93
N LYS A 593 12.19 -24.97 -7.95
CA LYS A 593 10.90 -24.27 -7.81
C LYS A 593 9.95 -24.94 -6.80
N PHE A 594 10.10 -26.26 -6.55
CA PHE A 594 9.24 -27.04 -5.66
C PHE A 594 9.99 -27.65 -4.46
N THR A 595 11.19 -27.16 -4.17
CA THR A 595 12.03 -27.67 -3.07
C THR A 595 11.99 -26.74 -1.88
N GLU A 596 11.76 -27.29 -0.68
CA GLU A 596 11.86 -26.57 0.56
C GLU A 596 13.33 -26.46 1.04
N LYS A 597 13.63 -25.54 1.99
CA LYS A 597 14.98 -25.39 2.60
C LYS A 597 15.57 -26.67 3.20
N ASN A 598 14.69 -27.52 3.71
CA ASN A 598 15.07 -28.83 4.26
C ASN A 598 15.29 -29.91 3.19
N HIS A 599 15.35 -29.50 1.90
CA HIS A 599 15.47 -30.37 0.73
C HIS A 599 14.27 -31.32 0.51
N SER A 600 13.14 -31.11 1.22
CA SER A 600 11.93 -31.86 0.90
C SER A 600 11.29 -31.32 -0.38
N VAL A 601 10.80 -32.25 -1.19
CA VAL A 601 10.18 -31.97 -2.51
C VAL A 601 8.77 -32.54 -2.51
N GLY A 602 7.84 -31.88 -3.18
CA GLY A 602 6.50 -32.42 -3.43
C GLY A 602 5.41 -31.97 -2.48
N LYS A 603 5.66 -30.98 -1.60
CA LYS A 603 4.64 -30.44 -0.71
C LYS A 603 4.04 -29.11 -1.19
N MET A 604 4.44 -28.61 -2.34
CA MET A 604 4.05 -27.29 -2.81
C MET A 604 3.01 -27.37 -3.92
N ILE A 605 2.00 -26.51 -3.83
CA ILE A 605 1.01 -26.27 -4.89
C ILE A 605 1.11 -24.79 -5.26
N LEU A 606 1.34 -24.50 -6.54
CA LEU A 606 1.34 -23.16 -7.09
C LEU A 606 -0.01 -22.89 -7.75
N VAL A 607 -0.67 -21.83 -7.34
CA VAL A 607 -1.98 -21.43 -7.88
C VAL A 607 -1.83 -20.05 -8.51
N GLU A 608 -2.17 -19.93 -9.78
CA GLU A 608 -2.15 -18.68 -10.54
C GLU A 608 -3.56 -18.37 -11.04
N PRO A 609 -4.05 -17.13 -10.85
CA PRO A 609 -5.29 -16.69 -11.50
C PRO A 609 -5.06 -16.49 -13.01
N PRO A 610 -6.13 -16.54 -13.83
CA PRO A 610 -6.00 -16.31 -15.26
C PRO A 610 -5.69 -14.83 -15.56
N LEU A 611 -4.69 -14.57 -16.41
CA LEU A 611 -4.31 -13.21 -16.83
C LEU A 611 -5.47 -12.42 -17.46
N SER A 612 -6.34 -13.10 -18.17
CA SER A 612 -7.54 -12.48 -18.78
C SER A 612 -8.54 -11.90 -17.77
N ARG A 613 -8.37 -12.18 -16.47
CA ARG A 613 -9.28 -11.76 -15.39
C ARG A 613 -8.58 -10.94 -14.31
N GLN A 614 -7.52 -10.23 -14.64
CA GLN A 614 -6.82 -9.34 -13.71
C GLN A 614 -7.74 -8.28 -13.08
N GLU A 615 -8.68 -7.73 -13.85
CA GLU A 615 -9.66 -6.76 -13.34
C GLU A 615 -10.53 -7.33 -12.21
N ASP A 616 -10.83 -8.63 -12.24
CA ASP A 616 -11.59 -9.29 -11.17
C ASP A 616 -10.80 -9.38 -9.86
N LEU A 617 -9.47 -9.49 -9.94
CA LEU A 617 -8.59 -9.50 -8.77
C LEU A 617 -8.51 -8.11 -8.09
N HIS A 618 -8.78 -7.05 -8.84
CA HIS A 618 -8.87 -5.69 -8.32
C HIS A 618 -10.21 -5.41 -7.62
N ASN A 619 -11.16 -6.34 -7.69
CA ASN A 619 -12.43 -6.23 -6.98
C ASN A 619 -12.35 -6.97 -5.63
N ALA A 620 -12.42 -6.22 -4.52
CA ALA A 620 -12.30 -6.78 -3.17
C ALA A 620 -13.23 -7.96 -2.89
N SER A 621 -14.50 -7.87 -3.31
CA SER A 621 -15.48 -8.94 -3.06
C SER A 621 -15.13 -10.23 -3.79
N LYS A 622 -14.69 -10.11 -5.07
CA LYS A 622 -14.28 -11.26 -5.88
C LYS A 622 -12.98 -11.86 -5.36
N LEU A 623 -11.99 -11.01 -5.02
CA LEU A 623 -10.73 -11.46 -4.45
C LEU A 623 -10.93 -12.19 -3.12
N ASN A 624 -11.74 -11.61 -2.22
CA ASN A 624 -12.04 -12.22 -0.93
C ASN A 624 -12.76 -13.56 -1.10
N SER A 625 -13.73 -13.63 -2.02
CA SER A 625 -14.41 -14.89 -2.34
C SER A 625 -13.44 -15.95 -2.86
N PHE A 626 -12.52 -15.56 -3.74
CA PHE A 626 -11.49 -16.43 -4.29
C PHE A 626 -10.55 -16.98 -3.21
N ILE A 627 -9.97 -16.11 -2.39
CA ILE A 627 -9.05 -16.53 -1.32
C ILE A 627 -9.77 -17.38 -0.27
N ASN A 628 -10.98 -17.00 0.13
CA ASN A 628 -11.76 -17.78 1.08
C ASN A 628 -12.10 -19.18 0.52
N LYS A 629 -12.41 -19.28 -0.76
CA LYS A 629 -12.66 -20.57 -1.39
C LYS A 629 -11.40 -21.46 -1.43
N LEU A 630 -10.24 -20.86 -1.76
CA LEU A 630 -8.96 -21.57 -1.67
C LEU A 630 -8.68 -22.10 -0.28
N ARG A 631 -8.88 -21.26 0.76
CA ARG A 631 -8.72 -21.65 2.16
C ARG A 631 -9.67 -22.77 2.54
N GLN A 632 -10.95 -22.64 2.22
CA GLN A 632 -11.95 -23.67 2.51
C GLN A 632 -11.59 -25.02 1.85
N THR A 633 -11.19 -24.99 0.59
CA THR A 633 -10.81 -26.23 -0.14
C THR A 633 -9.56 -26.86 0.46
N ALA A 634 -8.54 -26.08 0.79
CA ALA A 634 -7.33 -26.59 1.43
C ALA A 634 -7.60 -27.11 2.84
N ASP A 635 -8.34 -26.36 3.64
CA ASP A 635 -8.69 -26.71 5.03
C ASP A 635 -9.61 -27.93 5.13
N SER A 636 -10.40 -28.22 4.09
CA SER A 636 -11.23 -29.43 4.06
C SER A 636 -10.41 -30.72 4.00
N VAL A 637 -9.16 -30.63 3.52
CA VAL A 637 -8.21 -31.76 3.45
C VAL A 637 -7.26 -31.75 4.63
N GLU A 638 -6.72 -30.57 4.95
CA GLU A 638 -5.79 -30.36 6.06
C GLU A 638 -6.04 -29.00 6.71
N ALA A 639 -6.46 -29.01 7.96
CA ALA A 639 -6.79 -27.79 8.68
C ALA A 639 -5.58 -26.83 8.79
N ASN A 640 -5.83 -25.53 8.61
CA ASN A 640 -4.82 -24.47 8.68
C ASN A 640 -3.68 -24.64 7.65
N THR A 641 -3.95 -25.18 6.49
CA THR A 641 -2.95 -25.25 5.41
C THR A 641 -2.48 -23.84 5.04
N PRO A 642 -1.15 -23.56 5.10
CA PRO A 642 -0.63 -22.25 4.78
C PRO A 642 -0.85 -21.87 3.31
N ILE A 643 -1.38 -20.67 3.08
CA ILE A 643 -1.60 -20.08 1.75
C ILE A 643 -0.97 -18.69 1.72
N ALA A 644 0.20 -18.58 1.10
CA ALA A 644 0.95 -17.32 1.03
C ALA A 644 0.99 -16.74 -0.39
N GLY A 645 1.05 -15.42 -0.44
CA GLY A 645 1.17 -14.63 -1.66
C GLY A 645 0.51 -13.26 -1.51
N THR A 646 0.87 -12.33 -2.39
CA THR A 646 0.38 -10.94 -2.34
C THR A 646 -1.15 -10.85 -2.37
N LEU A 647 -1.82 -11.72 -3.12
CA LEU A 647 -3.28 -11.75 -3.21
C LEU A 647 -3.95 -12.13 -1.88
N ALA A 648 -3.35 -13.05 -1.12
CA ALA A 648 -3.88 -13.42 0.20
C ALA A 648 -3.75 -12.28 1.20
N ILE A 649 -2.61 -11.57 1.19
CA ILE A 649 -2.38 -10.37 2.01
C ILE A 649 -3.37 -9.27 1.64
N THR A 650 -3.56 -9.00 0.34
CA THR A 650 -4.51 -8.00 -0.17
C THR A 650 -5.95 -8.31 0.23
N SER A 651 -6.34 -9.58 0.19
CA SER A 651 -7.66 -10.05 0.64
C SER A 651 -7.89 -9.76 2.12
N ASP A 652 -6.98 -10.21 2.99
CA ASP A 652 -7.10 -10.00 4.43
C ASP A 652 -7.08 -8.49 4.78
N MET A 653 -6.23 -7.71 4.11
CA MET A 653 -6.17 -6.26 4.25
C MET A 653 -7.51 -5.61 3.94
N THR A 654 -8.12 -5.95 2.82
CA THR A 654 -9.42 -5.40 2.41
C THR A 654 -10.54 -5.80 3.38
N GLN A 655 -10.50 -7.01 3.88
CA GLN A 655 -11.49 -7.52 4.85
C GLN A 655 -11.38 -6.78 6.19
N HIS A 656 -10.17 -6.59 6.72
CA HIS A 656 -9.96 -5.84 7.96
C HIS A 656 -10.39 -4.38 7.83
N ILE A 657 -10.11 -3.72 6.72
CA ILE A 657 -10.50 -2.32 6.51
C ILE A 657 -12.02 -2.16 6.49
N THR A 658 -12.73 -3.03 5.77
CA THR A 658 -14.20 -2.96 5.66
C THR A 658 -14.89 -3.19 6.99
N HIS A 659 -14.27 -3.96 7.88
CA HIS A 659 -14.82 -4.26 9.20
C HIS A 659 -14.41 -3.23 10.27
N ASP A 660 -13.12 -2.88 10.33
CA ASP A 660 -12.57 -2.03 11.39
C ASP A 660 -12.76 -0.53 11.12
N GLY A 661 -12.77 -0.13 9.84
CA GLY A 661 -12.91 1.27 9.45
C GLY A 661 -14.16 1.96 10.00
N PRO A 662 -15.37 1.44 9.77
CA PRO A 662 -16.61 2.01 10.31
C PRO A 662 -16.63 2.01 11.85
N ARG A 663 -16.08 1.00 12.50
CA ARG A 663 -16.00 0.91 13.96
C ARG A 663 -15.11 2.00 14.54
N ALA A 664 -13.88 2.17 14.01
CA ALA A 664 -12.97 3.23 14.45
C ALA A 664 -13.59 4.61 14.26
N THR A 665 -14.26 4.85 13.13
CA THR A 665 -14.94 6.10 12.83
C THR A 665 -16.08 6.38 13.81
N LEU A 666 -16.90 5.38 14.12
CA LEU A 666 -17.97 5.50 15.11
C LEU A 666 -17.42 5.76 16.52
N PHE A 667 -16.36 5.06 16.92
CA PHE A 667 -15.72 5.29 18.21
C PHE A 667 -15.14 6.71 18.32
N ALA A 668 -14.48 7.21 17.25
CA ALA A 668 -14.00 8.59 17.23
C ALA A 668 -15.14 9.59 17.44
N PHE A 669 -16.24 9.41 16.71
CA PHE A 669 -17.42 10.26 16.88
C PHE A 669 -17.98 10.21 18.30
N LEU A 670 -18.21 9.02 18.84
CA LEU A 670 -18.75 8.85 20.19
C LEU A 670 -17.80 9.41 21.27
N ALA A 671 -16.48 9.23 21.13
CA ALA A 671 -15.49 9.77 22.04
C ALA A 671 -15.49 11.31 22.05
N VAL A 672 -15.59 11.92 20.87
CA VAL A 672 -15.68 13.39 20.74
C VAL A 672 -17.00 13.91 21.32
N VAL A 673 -18.13 13.27 21.05
CA VAL A 673 -19.43 13.63 21.63
C VAL A 673 -19.39 13.53 23.17
N PHE A 674 -18.87 12.45 23.70
CA PHE A 674 -18.72 12.24 25.14
C PHE A 674 -17.83 13.33 25.76
N LEU A 675 -16.70 13.64 25.16
CA LEU A 675 -15.79 14.69 25.62
C LEU A 675 -16.47 16.06 25.69
N VAL A 676 -17.23 16.42 24.64
CA VAL A 676 -17.96 17.69 24.59
C VAL A 676 -19.05 17.75 25.68
N ILE A 677 -19.77 16.65 25.92
CA ILE A 677 -20.77 16.54 26.98
C ILE A 677 -20.15 16.75 28.37
N VAL A 678 -19.05 16.06 28.66
CA VAL A 678 -18.36 16.16 29.97
C VAL A 678 -17.85 17.56 30.23
N LEU A 679 -17.34 18.28 29.22
CA LEU A 679 -16.69 19.55 29.39
C LEU A 679 -17.67 20.74 29.44
N PHE A 680 -18.76 20.71 28.69
CA PHE A 680 -19.64 21.87 28.55
C PHE A 680 -20.88 21.86 29.42
N ARG A 681 -21.34 20.75 29.91
CA ARG A 681 -22.48 20.61 30.85
C ARG A 681 -23.80 21.36 30.47
N ASN A 682 -23.80 22.12 29.39
CA ASN A 682 -24.97 22.92 28.96
C ASN A 682 -25.44 22.37 27.61
N VAL A 683 -26.65 21.78 27.57
CA VAL A 683 -27.22 21.12 26.42
C VAL A 683 -27.25 22.01 25.16
N LYS A 684 -27.60 23.29 25.29
CA LYS A 684 -27.63 24.22 24.14
C LYS A 684 -26.25 24.45 23.55
N THR A 685 -25.21 24.51 24.38
CA THR A 685 -23.82 24.66 23.95
C THR A 685 -23.33 23.40 23.24
N ILE A 686 -23.59 22.25 23.85
CA ILE A 686 -23.24 20.93 23.29
C ILE A 686 -23.89 20.79 21.93
N ALA A 687 -25.20 21.03 21.82
CA ALA A 687 -25.94 20.94 20.57
C ALA A 687 -25.37 21.86 19.47
N LEU A 688 -24.97 23.08 19.78
CA LEU A 688 -24.41 24.01 18.78
C LEU A 688 -23.02 23.60 18.29
N ILE A 689 -22.15 23.11 19.17
CA ILE A 689 -20.82 22.64 18.82
C ILE A 689 -20.95 21.38 17.96
N LEU A 690 -21.74 20.41 18.39
CA LEU A 690 -21.95 19.17 17.66
C LEU A 690 -22.68 19.41 16.33
N PHE A 691 -23.58 20.38 16.26
CA PHE A 691 -24.25 20.77 15.02
C PHE A 691 -23.27 21.29 13.98
N SER A 692 -22.31 22.16 14.38
CA SER A 692 -21.29 22.64 13.44
C SER A 692 -20.39 21.51 12.94
N LEU A 693 -20.01 20.57 13.81
CA LEU A 693 -19.26 19.38 13.43
C LEU A 693 -20.04 18.48 12.45
N PHE A 694 -21.31 18.21 12.79
CA PHE A 694 -22.18 17.40 11.93
C PHE A 694 -22.33 17.99 10.53
N LEU A 695 -22.51 19.31 10.41
CA LEU A 695 -22.57 19.98 9.11
C LEU A 695 -21.28 19.79 8.29
N GLY A 696 -20.14 20.00 8.94
CA GLY A 696 -18.84 19.80 8.27
C GLY A 696 -18.66 18.38 7.73
N VAL A 697 -18.98 17.39 8.56
CA VAL A 697 -18.90 15.97 8.16
C VAL A 697 -19.93 15.61 7.08
N LEU A 698 -21.16 16.14 7.17
CA LEU A 698 -22.17 15.92 6.13
C LEU A 698 -21.72 16.49 4.78
N TRP A 699 -21.11 17.66 4.76
CA TRP A 699 -20.59 18.26 3.54
C TRP A 699 -19.40 17.48 3.00
N LEU A 700 -18.51 17.00 3.85
CA LEU A 700 -17.41 16.10 3.44
C LEU A 700 -17.98 14.85 2.75
N ALA A 701 -18.95 14.18 3.39
CA ALA A 701 -19.60 13.02 2.78
C ALA A 701 -20.26 13.34 1.44
N GLY A 702 -20.91 14.51 1.34
CA GLY A 702 -21.51 15.01 0.09
C GLY A 702 -20.47 15.23 -1.02
N ILE A 703 -19.29 15.78 -0.67
CA ILE A 703 -18.17 15.98 -1.62
C ILE A 703 -17.60 14.63 -2.07
N ILE A 704 -17.38 13.69 -1.15
CA ILE A 704 -16.88 12.35 -1.47
C ILE A 704 -17.79 11.69 -2.52
N ILE A 705 -19.11 11.74 -2.30
CA ILE A 705 -20.08 11.15 -3.21
C ILE A 705 -20.15 11.92 -4.53
N GLY A 706 -20.25 13.26 -4.46
CA GLY A 706 -20.43 14.12 -5.63
C GLY A 706 -19.24 14.12 -6.59
N CYS A 707 -18.02 14.05 -6.05
CA CYS A 707 -16.78 13.97 -6.83
C CYS A 707 -16.33 12.53 -7.09
N ASN A 708 -17.11 11.52 -6.69
CA ASN A 708 -16.78 10.09 -6.81
C ASN A 708 -15.37 9.75 -6.25
N LEU A 709 -15.02 10.41 -5.13
CA LEU A 709 -13.73 10.15 -4.47
C LEU A 709 -13.76 8.75 -3.85
N LYS A 710 -12.69 7.98 -4.11
CA LYS A 710 -12.57 6.63 -3.57
C LYS A 710 -11.97 6.66 -2.19
N ILE A 711 -12.58 5.89 -1.27
CA ILE A 711 -12.03 5.64 0.06
C ILE A 711 -11.15 4.40 -0.02
N ASN A 712 -9.88 4.54 0.36
CA ASN A 712 -8.90 3.46 0.42
C ASN A 712 -8.42 3.25 1.86
N PHE A 713 -7.55 2.26 2.04
CA PHE A 713 -7.03 1.89 3.36
C PHE A 713 -6.20 3.01 4.04
N LEU A 714 -5.64 3.94 3.27
CA LEU A 714 -4.89 5.06 3.82
C LEU A 714 -5.80 6.25 4.16
N ASN A 715 -6.63 6.65 3.20
CA ASN A 715 -7.38 7.89 3.34
C ASN A 715 -8.61 7.77 4.25
N PHE A 716 -9.11 6.56 4.55
CA PHE A 716 -10.22 6.40 5.49
C PHE A 716 -9.86 6.93 6.89
N ILE A 717 -8.58 6.92 7.28
CA ILE A 717 -8.05 7.48 8.54
C ILE A 717 -8.43 8.96 8.70
N ALA A 718 -8.57 9.69 7.59
CA ALA A 718 -8.98 11.10 7.62
C ALA A 718 -10.38 11.30 8.25
N LEU A 719 -11.29 10.31 8.12
CA LEU A 719 -12.65 10.43 8.67
C LEU A 719 -12.67 10.53 10.20
N PRO A 720 -12.11 9.57 10.98
CA PRO A 720 -12.04 9.71 12.44
C PRO A 720 -11.27 10.96 12.87
N ILE A 721 -10.19 11.34 12.20
CA ILE A 721 -9.40 12.52 12.53
C ILE A 721 -10.22 13.81 12.36
N THR A 722 -11.04 13.90 11.31
CA THR A 722 -11.90 15.06 11.04
C THR A 722 -12.85 15.35 12.20
N PHE A 723 -13.35 14.35 12.94
CA PHE A 723 -14.19 14.60 14.12
C PHE A 723 -13.44 15.31 15.22
N GLY A 724 -12.19 14.92 15.50
CA GLY A 724 -11.38 15.50 16.56
C GLY A 724 -10.94 16.92 16.26
N ILE A 725 -10.50 17.19 15.04
CA ILE A 725 -10.04 18.50 14.63
C ILE A 725 -11.22 19.43 14.36
N GLY A 726 -12.26 18.94 13.71
CA GLY A 726 -13.44 19.73 13.35
C GLY A 726 -14.19 20.28 14.57
N VAL A 727 -14.20 19.57 15.69
CA VAL A 727 -14.84 20.05 16.92
C VAL A 727 -14.08 21.21 17.57
N ASP A 728 -12.76 21.30 17.38
CA ASP A 728 -11.90 22.33 17.96
C ASP A 728 -12.35 23.75 17.57
N TYR A 729 -12.72 23.95 16.32
CA TYR A 729 -13.15 25.26 15.81
C TYR A 729 -14.41 25.76 16.51
N GLY A 730 -15.41 24.88 16.64
CA GLY A 730 -16.64 25.19 17.35
C GLY A 730 -16.40 25.46 18.83
N VAL A 731 -15.55 24.68 19.48
CA VAL A 731 -15.18 24.82 20.89
C VAL A 731 -14.49 26.16 21.13
N ASN A 732 -13.50 26.56 20.34
CA ASN A 732 -12.75 27.81 20.52
C ASN A 732 -13.63 29.05 20.32
N ILE A 733 -14.48 29.07 19.31
CA ILE A 733 -15.41 30.19 19.06
C ILE A 733 -16.44 30.29 20.19
N PHE A 734 -17.03 29.16 20.60
CA PHE A 734 -18.08 29.17 21.62
C PHE A 734 -17.55 29.44 23.02
N GLN A 735 -16.36 28.95 23.39
CA GLN A 735 -15.72 29.27 24.65
C GLN A 735 -15.48 30.78 24.79
N ARG A 736 -15.01 31.43 23.74
CA ARG A 736 -14.83 32.90 23.72
C ARG A 736 -16.14 33.66 23.79
N TYR A 737 -17.18 33.18 23.09
CA TYR A 737 -18.53 33.73 23.18
C TYR A 737 -19.06 33.69 24.62
N ARG A 738 -18.90 32.56 25.32
CA ARG A 738 -19.31 32.40 26.74
C ARG A 738 -18.53 33.30 27.70
N GLU A 739 -17.25 33.53 27.46
CA GLU A 739 -16.44 34.46 28.28
C GLU A 739 -16.94 35.89 28.21
N ASN A 740 -17.31 36.37 27.03
CA ASN A 740 -17.84 37.70 26.83
C ASN A 740 -19.22 37.86 27.44
N HIS A 741 -20.06 36.84 27.41
CA HIS A 741 -21.40 36.84 28.02
C HIS A 741 -21.35 36.94 29.56
N LYS A 742 -20.42 36.29 30.22
CA LYS A 742 -20.22 36.33 31.66
C LYS A 742 -19.75 37.70 32.18
N LYS A 743 -19.26 38.60 31.33
CA LYS A 743 -18.75 39.94 31.68
C LYS A 743 -19.78 41.06 31.54
N ASN A 744 -21.09 40.74 31.37
CA ASN A 744 -22.16 41.74 31.12
C ASN A 744 -21.90 42.61 29.87
N GLN A 745 -20.89 42.35 29.08
CA GLN A 745 -20.75 42.90 27.73
C GLN A 745 -21.75 42.17 26.84
N ALA A 746 -22.66 42.88 26.18
CA ALA A 746 -23.56 42.30 25.21
C ALA A 746 -22.76 41.32 24.34
N ALA A 747 -23.12 40.03 24.40
CA ALA A 747 -22.33 38.98 23.79
C ALA A 747 -22.40 39.14 22.27
N ASP A 748 -21.49 39.95 21.75
CA ASP A 748 -21.40 40.24 20.32
C ASP A 748 -20.51 39.17 19.67
N ILE A 749 -21.15 38.24 18.99
CA ILE A 749 -20.44 37.18 18.25
C ILE A 749 -19.49 37.76 17.19
N LEU A 750 -19.78 38.93 16.65
CA LEU A 750 -18.91 39.61 15.69
C LEU A 750 -17.59 40.05 16.34
N LYS A 751 -17.62 40.54 17.61
CA LYS A 751 -16.38 40.79 18.36
C LYS A 751 -15.60 39.53 18.65
N VAL A 752 -16.30 38.40 18.88
CA VAL A 752 -15.63 37.09 19.05
C VAL A 752 -14.91 36.70 17.78
N LEU A 753 -15.55 36.85 16.62
CA LEU A 753 -14.92 36.58 15.33
C LEU A 753 -13.74 37.51 15.05
N GLN A 754 -13.84 38.80 15.37
CA GLN A 754 -12.75 39.75 15.21
C GLN A 754 -11.51 39.41 16.03
N HIS A 755 -11.66 38.87 17.23
CA HIS A 755 -10.54 38.55 18.13
C HIS A 755 -10.04 37.13 18.06
N THR A 756 -10.92 36.14 17.77
CA THR A 756 -10.59 34.72 17.82
C THR A 756 -10.66 34.07 16.43
N GLY A 757 -11.51 34.57 15.52
CA GLY A 757 -11.69 34.01 14.20
C GLY A 757 -10.42 33.95 13.36
N GLY A 758 -9.53 34.95 13.49
CA GLY A 758 -8.25 34.98 12.82
C GLY A 758 -7.27 33.91 13.34
N ALA A 759 -7.24 33.69 14.66
CA ALA A 759 -6.41 32.63 15.24
C ALA A 759 -6.92 31.24 14.85
N VAL A 760 -8.24 31.03 14.81
CA VAL A 760 -8.88 29.80 14.32
C VAL A 760 -8.61 29.60 12.84
N GLY A 761 -8.70 30.66 12.03
CA GLY A 761 -8.37 30.60 10.60
C GLY A 761 -6.89 30.28 10.34
N LEU A 762 -5.97 30.85 11.13
CA LEU A 762 -4.54 30.50 11.06
C LEU A 762 -4.29 29.07 11.49
N SER A 763 -4.95 28.62 12.55
CA SER A 763 -4.91 27.24 13.03
C SER A 763 -5.32 26.27 11.92
N SER A 764 -6.48 26.50 11.32
CA SER A 764 -6.95 25.69 10.18
C SER A 764 -6.01 25.75 8.98
N PHE A 765 -5.47 26.94 8.65
CA PHE A 765 -4.47 27.06 7.59
C PHE A 765 -3.23 26.19 7.87
N CYS A 766 -2.68 26.23 9.09
CA CYS A 766 -1.52 25.41 9.45
C CYS A 766 -1.83 23.90 9.37
N THR A 767 -3.01 23.49 9.82
CA THR A 767 -3.49 22.12 9.70
C THR A 767 -3.64 21.71 8.23
N MET A 768 -4.28 22.54 7.41
CA MET A 768 -4.39 22.28 5.96
C MET A 768 -3.02 22.21 5.29
N VAL A 769 -2.05 23.01 5.67
CA VAL A 769 -0.67 22.95 5.16
C VAL A 769 -0.02 21.62 5.50
N GLY A 770 -0.26 21.09 6.71
CA GLY A 770 0.19 19.74 7.09
C GLY A 770 -0.32 18.66 6.15
N TYR A 771 -1.58 18.74 5.73
CA TYR A 771 -2.16 17.80 4.76
C TYR A 771 -1.81 18.14 3.30
N LEU A 772 -1.69 19.43 2.96
CA LEU A 772 -1.32 19.90 1.62
C LEU A 772 0.06 19.37 1.19
N SER A 773 0.99 19.25 2.14
CA SER A 773 2.31 18.71 1.89
C SER A 773 2.29 17.29 1.35
N LEU A 774 1.24 16.53 1.64
CA LEU A 774 1.06 15.16 1.15
C LEU A 774 0.56 15.10 -0.30
N LEU A 775 0.00 16.21 -0.84
CA LEU A 775 -0.42 16.26 -2.24
C LEU A 775 0.75 16.27 -3.23
N ILE A 776 1.96 16.58 -2.74
CA ILE A 776 3.19 16.62 -3.53
C ILE A 776 3.89 15.26 -3.51
N ALA A 777 3.44 14.34 -2.63
CA ALA A 777 4.01 13.03 -2.52
C ALA A 777 3.86 12.22 -3.82
N GLY A 778 4.86 11.44 -4.15
CA GLY A 778 4.81 10.48 -5.25
C GLY A 778 3.81 9.35 -4.99
N ASN A 779 3.65 8.94 -3.73
CA ASN A 779 2.73 7.88 -3.35
C ASN A 779 1.27 8.34 -3.39
N GLN A 780 0.47 7.73 -4.27
CA GLN A 780 -0.93 8.12 -4.52
C GLN A 780 -1.86 7.86 -3.33
N GLY A 781 -1.51 6.96 -2.46
CA GLY A 781 -2.24 6.73 -1.20
C GLY A 781 -2.16 7.94 -0.28
N PHE A 782 -0.99 8.57 -0.16
CA PHE A 782 -0.80 9.79 0.65
C PHE A 782 -1.44 11.02 0.00
N VAL A 783 -1.37 11.14 -1.32
CA VAL A 783 -2.08 12.19 -2.07
C VAL A 783 -3.58 12.11 -1.79
N SER A 784 -4.17 10.92 -1.84
CA SER A 784 -5.60 10.73 -1.58
C SER A 784 -5.97 11.01 -0.12
N PHE A 785 -5.10 10.66 0.84
CA PHE A 785 -5.28 10.98 2.25
C PHE A 785 -5.22 12.49 2.48
N GLY A 786 -4.20 13.17 1.96
CA GLY A 786 -4.04 14.62 2.07
C GLY A 786 -5.24 15.37 1.51
N LEU A 787 -5.72 14.97 0.34
CA LEU A 787 -6.91 15.56 -0.29
C LEU A 787 -8.16 15.41 0.59
N LEU A 788 -8.43 14.21 1.09
CA LEU A 788 -9.61 13.96 1.91
C LEU A 788 -9.56 14.71 3.25
N ALA A 789 -8.37 14.78 3.87
CA ALA A 789 -8.16 15.50 5.12
C ALA A 789 -8.31 17.03 4.94
N ILE A 790 -7.80 17.60 3.84
CA ILE A 790 -8.00 19.04 3.52
C ILE A 790 -9.49 19.35 3.33
N LEU A 791 -10.22 18.50 2.59
CA LEU A 791 -11.65 18.69 2.38
C LEU A 791 -12.44 18.61 3.69
N GLY A 792 -12.10 17.67 4.56
CA GLY A 792 -12.68 17.54 5.90
C GLY A 792 -12.42 18.76 6.77
N GLU A 793 -11.19 19.25 6.74
CA GLU A 793 -10.75 20.44 7.44
C GLU A 793 -11.51 21.69 6.96
N LEU A 794 -11.56 21.90 5.65
CA LEU A 794 -12.23 23.02 5.01
C LEU A 794 -13.72 23.05 5.33
N THR A 795 -14.40 21.91 5.23
CA THR A 795 -15.84 21.83 5.53
C THR A 795 -16.15 22.12 6.99
N CYS A 796 -15.33 21.60 7.92
CA CYS A 796 -15.50 21.83 9.35
C CYS A 796 -15.22 23.29 9.75
N VAL A 797 -14.15 23.91 9.23
CA VAL A 797 -13.86 25.32 9.55
C VAL A 797 -14.91 26.27 8.98
N LEU A 798 -15.42 26.03 7.77
CA LEU A 798 -16.51 26.81 7.18
C LEU A 798 -17.80 26.68 8.01
N ALA A 799 -18.16 25.49 8.43
CA ALA A 799 -19.32 25.26 9.28
C ALA A 799 -19.19 26.00 10.63
N ALA A 800 -18.02 25.96 11.27
CA ALA A 800 -17.78 26.57 12.57
C ALA A 800 -17.60 28.10 12.51
N THR A 801 -16.92 28.65 11.48
CA THR A 801 -16.58 30.07 11.41
C THR A 801 -17.61 30.93 10.66
N LEU A 802 -18.40 30.35 9.75
CA LEU A 802 -19.42 31.08 9.01
C LEU A 802 -20.84 30.69 9.44
N VAL A 803 -21.18 29.40 9.44
CA VAL A 803 -22.59 28.96 9.64
C VAL A 803 -23.02 29.15 11.11
N LEU A 804 -22.20 28.65 12.05
CA LEU A 804 -22.53 28.78 13.48
C LEU A 804 -22.68 30.24 13.92
N PRO A 805 -21.75 31.18 13.60
CA PRO A 805 -21.91 32.57 13.92
C PRO A 805 -23.10 33.25 13.21
N ALA A 806 -23.35 32.94 11.94
CA ALA A 806 -24.51 33.48 11.21
C ALA A 806 -25.84 33.06 11.85
N TYR A 807 -25.93 31.81 12.33
CA TYR A 807 -27.09 31.35 13.11
C TYR A 807 -27.27 32.16 14.41
N LEU A 808 -26.22 32.42 15.15
CA LEU A 808 -26.26 33.19 16.41
C LEU A 808 -26.65 34.65 16.18
N VAL A 809 -26.19 35.27 15.07
CA VAL A 809 -26.60 36.62 14.67
C VAL A 809 -28.09 36.65 14.35
N LYS A 810 -28.57 35.75 13.48
CA LYS A 810 -29.98 35.65 13.09
C LYS A 810 -30.92 35.48 14.28
N ARG A 811 -30.57 34.65 15.26
CA ARG A 811 -31.36 34.39 16.46
C ARG A 811 -31.46 35.67 17.34
N ARG A 812 -30.41 36.47 17.40
CA ARG A 812 -30.41 37.75 18.13
C ARG A 812 -31.35 38.76 17.49
N ASP A 813 -31.37 38.84 16.15
CA ASP A 813 -32.23 39.74 15.39
C ASP A 813 -33.70 39.34 15.49
N SER A 814 -34.01 38.07 15.70
CA SER A 814 -35.40 37.59 15.89
C SER A 814 -35.92 37.75 17.34
N THR A 815 -35.03 38.04 18.30
CA THR A 815 -35.38 38.25 19.70
C THR A 815 -35.40 39.75 20.09
N LYS A 816 -34.98 40.64 19.19
CA LYS A 816 -35.23 42.08 19.20
C LYS A 816 -36.48 42.41 18.40
#